data_1b8116a5c96c4dbf5e4dbdeca272351a
#
_entry.id   1b8116a5c96c4dbf5e4dbdeca272351a
#
_cell.length_a   1.000
_cell.length_b   1.000
_cell.length_c   1.000
_cell.angle_alpha   90.00
_cell.angle_beta   90.00
_cell.angle_gamma   90.00
#
_symmetry.space_group_name_H-M   'P 1'
#
loop_
_entity.id
_entity.type
_entity.pdbx_description
1 polymer ?
#
loop_
_entity_poly.entity_id
_entity_poly.type
_entity_poly.pdbx_seq_one_letter_code
_entity_poly.pdbx_strand_id
1 'polypeptide(L)'
;AREGMLELHLSILHGVAARYRTPFFSALKEYSHRPTGVFHALPISQGKSIVNSHWIRDMVGFYGLDVFMAETSATCGGLDSLLEPTGPLRESQQLAAQAYGSRHTYFVTNGTSTANKIVTQALVAPGDIVLLDRNCHQSHHYGMMLAGANVVYLEAYPLNDYSMYGAVPLREIKSKLLALKRAGKLDRVKMMSLTNCTFDGIVYDVERVMEECLAIKPDLVFLWDEAWFAFARFHPVYRTRTAMASARALRERLQDPDYKRRFEEHLAAETAEEPSDDDLLARRLIPDPARARVRVYATQSTHKTLTALRQGSMIHVFDQDYDQKVAEPFHEAYMAHTSTSPNYQILASLDLGRRQVALEGVELVQRQIENAMQLRDAIDNHPLLSKYMRCLRTSDLIPEGFRPSAISQPLRSGLRNMMAAWDQDEFVLDPSRITLFIGPTGYDGDTFKRQQLMDRYGIQINKTSRNSVLFMTNIGTTRSSVAFLVEVLVNIARELDQDISEMSLGEREHFEQAVYRLTEMSLVLPDFSGFHPAFRDHSGSEATPEGDVRRAFYLSYDDTNCQYLTGEQIDERLDAGVDIVSATYVTPYPPGFPVLVPGQVFSREILQFMRDLDTPEIHGYRPNFGYRVYTEKAIEMVSESIGLTPNGHRPSRRKAAPKTAKKKPAKHGGANGEGNLPEVGHDELIGPNQPGDALAAAPPPADSAVPEVGVEELIGGQQPGDAVQADNSS
;
A
#
# COMPACT_ATOMS: atom_id res chain seq x y z
N ALA A 1 -37.50 28.10 -24.26
CA ALA A 1 -36.05 28.26 -24.50
C ALA A 1 -35.35 29.10 -23.40
N ARG A 2 -35.91 30.30 -23.07
CA ARG A 2 -35.31 31.17 -22.04
C ARG A 2 -35.35 30.59 -20.64
N GLU A 3 -36.46 29.98 -20.24
CA GLU A 3 -36.61 29.31 -18.94
C GLU A 3 -35.64 28.13 -18.79
N GLY A 4 -35.51 27.24 -19.80
CA GLY A 4 -34.56 26.14 -19.76
C GLY A 4 -33.10 26.58 -19.72
N MET A 5 -32.76 27.74 -20.36
CA MET A 5 -31.42 28.32 -20.22
C MET A 5 -31.16 28.86 -18.82
N LEU A 6 -32.16 29.47 -18.18
CA LEU A 6 -32.06 29.95 -16.81
C LEU A 6 -31.91 28.80 -15.81
N GLU A 7 -32.72 27.73 -15.96
CA GLU A 7 -32.62 26.52 -15.14
C GLU A 7 -31.25 25.87 -15.26
N LEU A 8 -30.73 25.76 -16.49
CA LEU A 8 -29.39 25.23 -16.71
C LEU A 8 -28.31 26.11 -16.05
N HIS A 9 -28.42 27.42 -16.19
CA HIS A 9 -27.52 28.36 -15.56
C HIS A 9 -27.52 28.25 -14.03
N LEU A 10 -28.73 28.24 -13.43
CA LEU A 10 -28.88 28.06 -11.98
C LEU A 10 -28.35 26.71 -11.51
N SER A 11 -28.57 25.65 -12.27
CA SER A 11 -28.04 24.32 -11.97
C SER A 11 -26.52 24.29 -11.99
N ILE A 12 -25.87 24.95 -12.97
CA ILE A 12 -24.42 25.11 -13.03
C ILE A 12 -23.91 25.90 -11.82
N LEU A 13 -24.52 27.02 -11.49
CA LEU A 13 -24.15 27.85 -10.33
C LEU A 13 -24.29 27.07 -9.01
N HIS A 14 -25.36 26.32 -8.83
CA HIS A 14 -25.53 25.45 -7.66
C HIS A 14 -24.47 24.35 -7.61
N GLY A 15 -24.15 23.75 -8.75
CA GLY A 15 -23.09 22.73 -8.85
C GLY A 15 -21.71 23.28 -8.49
N VAL A 16 -21.38 24.49 -8.93
CA VAL A 16 -20.14 25.19 -8.56
C VAL A 16 -20.13 25.54 -7.08
N ALA A 17 -21.22 26.12 -6.56
CA ALA A 17 -21.37 26.50 -5.16
C ALA A 17 -21.20 25.26 -4.24
N ALA A 18 -21.80 24.13 -4.59
CA ALA A 18 -21.67 22.88 -3.83
C ALA A 18 -20.22 22.38 -3.79
N ARG A 19 -19.51 22.44 -4.93
CA ARG A 19 -18.09 22.04 -5.00
C ARG A 19 -17.17 22.97 -4.23
N TYR A 20 -17.50 24.25 -4.15
CA TYR A 20 -16.72 25.26 -3.45
C TYR A 20 -16.79 25.13 -1.93
N ARG A 21 -17.84 24.54 -1.38
CA ARG A 21 -18.04 24.40 0.08
C ARG A 21 -16.93 23.54 0.70
N THR A 22 -16.48 23.95 1.87
CA THR A 22 -15.57 23.21 2.75
C THR A 22 -16.16 23.19 4.16
N PRO A 23 -17.14 22.31 4.41
CA PRO A 23 -17.91 22.35 5.65
C PRO A 23 -17.05 22.23 6.90
N PHE A 24 -16.11 21.28 6.92
CA PHE A 24 -15.26 21.07 8.09
C PHE A 24 -14.21 22.16 8.26
N PHE A 25 -13.50 22.54 7.19
CA PHE A 25 -12.53 23.64 7.27
C PHE A 25 -13.19 24.96 7.69
N SER A 26 -14.36 25.27 7.14
CA SER A 26 -15.10 26.50 7.47
C SER A 26 -15.53 26.49 8.93
N ALA A 27 -16.04 25.36 9.45
CA ALA A 27 -16.43 25.22 10.85
C ALA A 27 -15.22 25.33 11.80
N LEU A 28 -14.08 24.71 11.45
CA LEU A 28 -12.84 24.79 12.22
C LEU A 28 -12.31 26.23 12.28
N LYS A 29 -12.31 26.92 11.12
CA LYS A 29 -11.91 28.33 11.04
C LYS A 29 -12.81 29.22 11.90
N GLU A 30 -14.14 29.06 11.81
CA GLU A 30 -15.08 29.81 12.63
C GLU A 30 -14.87 29.54 14.12
N TYR A 31 -14.70 28.26 14.50
CA TYR A 31 -14.43 27.85 15.87
C TYR A 31 -13.14 28.48 16.43
N SER A 32 -12.06 28.48 15.67
CA SER A 32 -10.75 29.02 16.09
C SER A 32 -10.80 30.51 16.45
N HIS A 33 -11.72 31.26 15.85
CA HIS A 33 -11.89 32.71 16.09
C HIS A 33 -12.96 33.04 17.15
N ARG A 34 -13.69 32.05 17.68
CA ARG A 34 -14.66 32.28 18.75
C ARG A 34 -13.96 32.53 20.08
N PRO A 35 -14.41 33.52 20.87
CA PRO A 35 -13.91 33.71 22.22
C PRO A 35 -14.39 32.55 23.12
N THR A 36 -13.58 31.50 23.25
CA THR A 36 -13.92 30.30 23.99
C THR A 36 -13.08 30.21 25.27
N GLY A 37 -13.74 29.96 26.40
CA GLY A 37 -13.08 29.56 27.63
C GLY A 37 -12.68 28.08 27.54
N VAL A 38 -11.38 27.78 27.55
CA VAL A 38 -10.85 26.43 27.40
C VAL A 38 -10.55 25.84 28.77
N PHE A 39 -11.32 24.80 29.14
CA PHE A 39 -11.17 24.03 30.39
C PHE A 39 -11.13 22.51 30.14
N HIS A 40 -10.81 22.10 28.91
CA HIS A 40 -10.54 20.70 28.57
C HIS A 40 -9.06 20.35 28.69
N ALA A 41 -8.71 19.07 28.55
CA ALA A 41 -7.38 18.53 28.81
C ALA A 41 -6.27 18.98 27.83
N LEU A 42 -6.61 19.58 26.66
CA LEU A 42 -5.60 19.95 25.66
C LEU A 42 -4.88 21.24 26.06
N PRO A 43 -3.55 21.20 26.35
CA PRO A 43 -2.84 22.32 26.99
C PRO A 43 -2.49 23.45 26.03
N ILE A 44 -2.59 23.26 24.72
CA ILE A 44 -2.35 24.34 23.73
C ILE A 44 -3.33 25.49 23.93
N SER A 45 -4.60 25.20 24.30
CA SER A 45 -5.60 26.18 24.73
C SER A 45 -5.70 27.38 23.78
N GLN A 46 -5.96 27.13 22.50
CA GLN A 46 -5.99 28.15 21.43
C GLN A 46 -4.68 28.95 21.32
N GLY A 47 -3.55 28.28 21.52
CA GLY A 47 -2.21 28.87 21.42
C GLY A 47 -1.71 29.58 22.68
N LYS A 48 -2.53 29.70 23.74
CA LYS A 48 -2.15 30.48 24.97
C LYS A 48 -0.91 29.92 25.63
N SER A 49 -0.73 28.62 25.75
CA SER A 49 0.47 27.99 26.33
C SER A 49 1.75 28.29 25.56
N ILE A 50 1.66 28.52 24.25
CA ILE A 50 2.79 28.79 23.36
C ILE A 50 3.12 30.28 23.37
N VAL A 51 2.10 31.15 23.18
CA VAL A 51 2.28 32.61 23.12
C VAL A 51 2.84 33.16 24.46
N ASN A 52 2.41 32.61 25.59
CA ASN A 52 2.84 33.00 26.91
C ASN A 52 4.19 32.39 27.35
N SER A 53 4.75 31.46 26.56
CA SER A 53 6.04 30.86 26.87
C SER A 53 7.19 31.70 26.31
N HIS A 54 8.24 31.85 27.09
CA HIS A 54 9.49 32.44 26.63
C HIS A 54 10.37 31.47 25.84
N TRP A 55 10.12 30.15 25.96
CA TRP A 55 10.98 29.07 25.45
C TRP A 55 10.57 28.46 24.16
N ILE A 56 9.27 28.53 23.80
CA ILE A 56 8.71 27.89 22.61
C ILE A 56 7.89 28.84 21.72
N ARG A 57 8.01 30.15 21.94
CA ARG A 57 7.27 31.18 21.20
C ARG A 57 7.64 31.23 19.72
N ASP A 58 8.82 30.76 19.38
CA ASP A 58 9.30 30.59 17.99
C ASP A 58 8.41 29.64 17.16
N MET A 59 7.67 28.71 17.78
CA MET A 59 6.67 27.90 17.08
C MET A 59 5.60 28.76 16.40
N VAL A 60 5.15 29.83 17.05
CA VAL A 60 4.16 30.76 16.46
C VAL A 60 4.77 31.52 15.28
N GLY A 61 6.05 31.92 15.41
CA GLY A 61 6.78 32.59 14.33
C GLY A 61 6.92 31.72 13.09
N PHE A 62 7.11 30.42 13.28
CA PHE A 62 7.32 29.44 12.20
C PHE A 62 6.01 28.94 11.58
N TYR A 63 5.04 28.50 12.41
CA TYR A 63 3.78 27.88 11.93
C TYR A 63 2.63 28.86 11.76
N GLY A 64 2.72 30.06 12.32
CA GLY A 64 1.59 30.99 12.47
C GLY A 64 0.70 30.64 13.66
N LEU A 65 -0.07 31.62 14.14
CA LEU A 65 -0.92 31.46 15.31
C LEU A 65 -2.15 30.60 15.03
N ASP A 66 -2.72 30.71 13.83
CA ASP A 66 -3.99 30.07 13.45
C ASP A 66 -3.96 28.54 13.59
N VAL A 67 -2.80 27.91 13.35
CA VAL A 67 -2.62 26.47 13.54
C VAL A 67 -2.89 26.07 15.00
N PHE A 68 -2.44 26.88 15.96
CA PHE A 68 -2.63 26.63 17.38
C PHE A 68 -3.99 27.04 17.90
N MET A 69 -4.60 28.07 17.30
CA MET A 69 -6.00 28.45 17.57
C MET A 69 -6.99 27.39 17.11
N ALA A 70 -6.65 26.63 16.07
CA ALA A 70 -7.43 25.52 15.56
C ALA A 70 -7.28 24.23 16.36
N GLU A 71 -6.37 24.17 17.34
CA GLU A 71 -6.20 23.01 18.22
C GLU A 71 -7.28 22.99 19.29
N THR A 72 -8.18 22.02 19.19
CA THR A 72 -9.38 21.92 20.02
C THR A 72 -9.83 20.48 20.25
N SER A 73 -10.72 20.26 21.22
CA SER A 73 -11.33 18.96 21.49
C SER A 73 -12.63 18.79 20.71
N ALA A 74 -12.80 17.67 20.01
CA ALA A 74 -14.01 17.32 19.29
C ALA A 74 -15.26 17.25 20.16
N THR A 75 -15.10 16.86 21.41
CA THR A 75 -16.21 16.63 22.34
C THR A 75 -16.74 17.89 23.00
N CYS A 76 -16.08 19.03 22.78
CA CYS A 76 -16.43 20.32 23.42
C CYS A 76 -17.11 21.26 22.42
N GLY A 77 -18.34 20.92 22.01
CA GLY A 77 -19.28 21.87 21.45
C GLY A 77 -18.87 22.61 20.16
N GLY A 78 -19.12 22.05 19.01
CA GLY A 78 -19.11 22.78 17.74
C GLY A 78 -18.37 22.16 16.58
N LEU A 79 -17.59 21.11 16.82
CA LEU A 79 -16.97 20.30 15.79
C LEU A 79 -17.36 18.83 15.97
N ASP A 80 -17.34 18.08 14.86
CA ASP A 80 -17.68 16.66 14.83
C ASP A 80 -16.61 15.76 15.43
N SER A 81 -17.00 14.60 15.90
CA SER A 81 -16.12 13.46 16.12
C SER A 81 -15.77 12.80 14.78
N LEU A 82 -14.51 12.44 14.58
CA LEU A 82 -14.10 11.65 13.42
C LEU A 82 -14.72 10.24 13.44
N LEU A 83 -14.92 9.70 14.62
CA LEU A 83 -15.44 8.34 14.82
C LEU A 83 -16.94 8.26 14.59
N GLU A 84 -17.69 9.31 14.99
CA GLU A 84 -19.14 9.44 14.86
C GLU A 84 -19.51 10.80 14.24
N PRO A 85 -19.19 11.01 12.96
CA PRO A 85 -19.44 12.29 12.32
C PRO A 85 -20.94 12.52 12.07
N THR A 86 -21.48 13.62 12.59
CA THR A 86 -22.91 13.98 12.46
C THR A 86 -23.14 15.35 11.81
N GLY A 87 -22.13 16.20 11.78
CA GLY A 87 -22.20 17.59 11.30
C GLY A 87 -21.24 17.89 10.14
N PRO A 88 -20.38 18.91 10.27
CA PRO A 88 -19.56 19.41 9.16
C PRO A 88 -18.56 18.38 8.63
N LEU A 89 -18.06 17.48 9.46
CA LEU A 89 -17.15 16.43 9.00
C LEU A 89 -17.88 15.38 8.17
N ARG A 90 -19.10 14.97 8.59
CA ARG A 90 -19.94 14.08 7.79
C ARG A 90 -20.24 14.68 6.43
N GLU A 91 -20.58 15.97 6.40
CA GLU A 91 -20.85 16.68 5.15
C GLU A 91 -19.61 16.75 4.24
N SER A 92 -18.42 17.00 4.80
CA SER A 92 -17.16 16.98 4.05
C SER A 92 -16.85 15.60 3.46
N GLN A 93 -17.10 14.53 4.20
CA GLN A 93 -16.95 13.15 3.71
C GLN A 93 -17.97 12.83 2.59
N GLN A 94 -19.20 13.32 2.69
CA GLN A 94 -20.21 13.17 1.63
C GLN A 94 -19.81 13.92 0.35
N LEU A 95 -19.30 15.14 0.47
CA LEU A 95 -18.78 15.90 -0.68
C LEU A 95 -17.56 15.21 -1.29
N ALA A 96 -16.70 14.59 -0.48
CA ALA A 96 -15.60 13.78 -0.97
C ALA A 96 -16.12 12.53 -1.71
N ALA A 97 -17.11 11.83 -1.17
CA ALA A 97 -17.73 10.69 -1.85
C ALA A 97 -18.28 11.07 -3.24
N GLN A 98 -18.94 12.22 -3.35
CA GLN A 98 -19.43 12.73 -4.63
C GLN A 98 -18.28 13.05 -5.60
N ALA A 99 -17.22 13.73 -5.14
CA ALA A 99 -16.09 14.10 -5.97
C ALA A 99 -15.34 12.88 -6.51
N TYR A 100 -15.10 11.87 -5.67
CA TYR A 100 -14.40 10.66 -6.05
C TYR A 100 -15.30 9.60 -6.70
N GLY A 101 -16.63 9.75 -6.62
CA GLY A 101 -17.60 8.83 -7.22
C GLY A 101 -17.82 7.54 -6.43
N SER A 102 -17.51 7.54 -5.14
CA SER A 102 -17.81 6.48 -4.20
C SER A 102 -19.23 6.60 -3.63
N ARG A 103 -19.69 5.57 -2.92
CA ARG A 103 -20.92 5.63 -2.10
C ARG A 103 -20.65 6.25 -0.73
N HIS A 104 -19.53 5.84 -0.12
CA HIS A 104 -19.03 6.38 1.14
C HIS A 104 -17.59 6.77 1.01
N THR A 105 -17.16 7.79 1.74
CA THR A 105 -15.75 8.16 1.91
C THR A 105 -15.50 8.46 3.38
N TYR A 106 -14.40 7.90 3.89
CA TYR A 106 -13.94 8.08 5.26
C TYR A 106 -12.58 8.76 5.25
N PHE A 107 -12.44 9.81 6.07
CA PHE A 107 -11.16 10.49 6.24
C PHE A 107 -10.28 9.71 7.23
N VAL A 108 -8.99 9.62 6.93
CA VAL A 108 -8.01 8.93 7.77
C VAL A 108 -6.84 9.86 8.03
N THR A 109 -6.47 10.03 9.30
CA THR A 109 -5.42 10.95 9.75
C THR A 109 -4.07 10.28 9.99
N ASN A 110 -3.95 8.99 9.72
CA ASN A 110 -2.72 8.23 9.96
C ASN A 110 -2.24 7.47 8.70
N GLY A 111 -2.47 8.05 7.53
CA GLY A 111 -1.99 7.55 6.25
C GLY A 111 -2.74 6.33 5.72
N THR A 112 -2.50 6.00 4.46
CA THR A 112 -3.06 4.81 3.81
C THR A 112 -2.62 3.51 4.51
N SER A 113 -1.51 3.51 5.23
CA SER A 113 -1.09 2.36 6.05
C SER A 113 -2.15 1.98 7.10
N THR A 114 -2.82 2.96 7.68
CA THR A 114 -3.96 2.74 8.58
C THR A 114 -5.23 2.42 7.81
N ALA A 115 -5.49 3.11 6.71
CA ALA A 115 -6.63 2.84 5.85
C ALA A 115 -6.68 1.38 5.37
N ASN A 116 -5.56 0.83 4.93
CA ASN A 116 -5.43 -0.57 4.51
C ASN A 116 -5.76 -1.54 5.66
N LYS A 117 -5.29 -1.27 6.88
CA LYS A 117 -5.58 -2.11 8.05
C LYS A 117 -7.06 -2.04 8.44
N ILE A 118 -7.68 -0.86 8.39
CA ILE A 118 -9.12 -0.70 8.65
C ILE A 118 -9.94 -1.56 7.69
N VAL A 119 -9.71 -1.42 6.37
CA VAL A 119 -10.44 -2.19 5.36
C VAL A 119 -10.22 -3.70 5.53
N THR A 120 -8.96 -4.11 5.74
CA THR A 120 -8.64 -5.53 5.93
C THR A 120 -9.36 -6.10 7.16
N GLN A 121 -9.28 -5.43 8.31
CA GLN A 121 -9.90 -5.91 9.55
C GLN A 121 -11.44 -5.90 9.49
N ALA A 122 -12.02 -4.95 8.75
CA ALA A 122 -13.48 -4.88 8.58
C ALA A 122 -14.05 -6.03 7.74
N LEU A 123 -13.25 -6.57 6.82
CA LEU A 123 -13.71 -7.50 5.78
C LEU A 123 -13.23 -8.93 5.95
N VAL A 124 -12.12 -9.14 6.65
CA VAL A 124 -11.41 -10.42 6.72
C VAL A 124 -11.42 -10.96 8.13
N ALA A 125 -11.89 -12.19 8.27
CA ALA A 125 -11.88 -12.94 9.52
C ALA A 125 -10.71 -13.93 9.59
N PRO A 126 -10.32 -14.40 10.79
CA PRO A 126 -9.32 -15.46 10.92
C PRO A 126 -9.67 -16.71 10.13
N GLY A 127 -8.74 -17.16 9.30
CA GLY A 127 -8.91 -18.31 8.42
C GLY A 127 -9.46 -18.03 7.02
N ASP A 128 -9.93 -16.81 6.76
CA ASP A 128 -10.25 -16.38 5.38
C ASP A 128 -8.99 -16.39 4.51
N ILE A 129 -9.15 -16.64 3.22
CA ILE A 129 -8.07 -16.58 2.24
C ILE A 129 -8.11 -15.24 1.54
N VAL A 130 -6.96 -14.59 1.45
CA VAL A 130 -6.77 -13.32 0.75
C VAL A 130 -5.72 -13.48 -0.33
N LEU A 131 -6.05 -13.07 -1.56
CA LEU A 131 -5.09 -12.94 -2.65
C LEU A 131 -4.41 -11.57 -2.52
N LEU A 132 -3.10 -11.56 -2.41
CA LEU A 132 -2.33 -10.34 -2.10
C LEU A 132 -1.17 -10.15 -3.07
N ASP A 133 -1.11 -8.98 -3.71
CA ASP A 133 0.07 -8.54 -4.46
C ASP A 133 1.33 -8.71 -3.62
N ARG A 134 2.31 -9.47 -4.11
CA ARG A 134 3.55 -9.76 -3.39
C ARG A 134 4.36 -8.49 -3.11
N ASN A 135 4.31 -7.54 -4.03
CA ASN A 135 5.07 -6.29 -3.97
C ASN A 135 4.28 -5.13 -3.35
N CYS A 136 3.18 -5.43 -2.65
CA CYS A 136 2.37 -4.42 -1.98
C CYS A 136 3.12 -3.75 -0.83
N HIS A 137 2.62 -2.60 -0.42
CA HIS A 137 3.13 -1.89 0.75
C HIS A 137 3.02 -2.75 2.02
N GLN A 138 4.04 -2.69 2.88
CA GLN A 138 4.13 -3.47 4.13
C GLN A 138 2.87 -3.44 5.01
N SER A 139 2.06 -2.37 4.94
CA SER A 139 0.81 -2.27 5.72
C SER A 139 -0.19 -3.37 5.41
N HIS A 140 -0.20 -3.91 4.18
CA HIS A 140 -1.05 -5.03 3.81
C HIS A 140 -0.62 -6.32 4.52
N HIS A 141 0.69 -6.62 4.52
CA HIS A 141 1.22 -7.80 5.23
C HIS A 141 0.90 -7.75 6.72
N TYR A 142 1.09 -6.60 7.36
CA TYR A 142 0.70 -6.41 8.77
C TYR A 142 -0.83 -6.46 8.96
N GLY A 143 -1.60 -5.94 8.02
CA GLY A 143 -3.06 -6.03 8.04
C GLY A 143 -3.55 -7.49 8.02
N MET A 144 -2.97 -8.32 7.13
CA MET A 144 -3.28 -9.74 7.03
C MET A 144 -2.91 -10.50 8.31
N MET A 145 -1.73 -10.21 8.87
CA MET A 145 -1.28 -10.78 10.15
C MET A 145 -2.24 -10.43 11.28
N LEU A 146 -2.67 -9.17 11.39
CA LEU A 146 -3.60 -8.73 12.44
C LEU A 146 -4.98 -9.36 12.27
N ALA A 147 -5.51 -9.44 11.05
CA ALA A 147 -6.80 -10.05 10.76
C ALA A 147 -6.79 -11.59 10.88
N GLY A 148 -5.62 -12.22 10.82
CA GLY A 148 -5.48 -13.69 10.84
C GLY A 148 -5.84 -14.35 9.51
N ALA A 149 -5.63 -13.66 8.41
CA ALA A 149 -5.83 -14.17 7.07
C ALA A 149 -4.79 -15.22 6.69
N ASN A 150 -5.21 -16.19 5.88
CA ASN A 150 -4.31 -17.02 5.09
C ASN A 150 -4.02 -16.31 3.77
N VAL A 151 -2.75 -16.08 3.47
CA VAL A 151 -2.34 -15.25 2.33
C VAL A 151 -1.90 -16.12 1.16
N VAL A 152 -2.51 -15.90 0.00
CA VAL A 152 -2.01 -16.35 -1.30
C VAL A 152 -1.34 -15.18 -1.98
N TYR A 153 -0.04 -15.23 -2.15
CA TYR A 153 0.68 -14.21 -2.87
C TYR A 153 0.48 -14.33 -4.38
N LEU A 154 0.30 -13.17 -5.00
CA LEU A 154 0.20 -12.98 -6.44
C LEU A 154 1.53 -12.44 -6.96
N GLU A 155 2.11 -13.11 -7.94
CA GLU A 155 3.43 -12.75 -8.48
C GLU A 155 3.30 -11.74 -9.62
N ALA A 156 4.00 -10.62 -9.48
CA ALA A 156 4.19 -9.68 -10.56
C ALA A 156 5.26 -10.18 -11.55
N TYR A 157 5.13 -9.85 -12.84
CA TYR A 157 6.16 -10.22 -13.81
C TYR A 157 7.48 -9.51 -13.53
N PRO A 158 8.63 -10.21 -13.70
CA PRO A 158 9.95 -9.64 -13.42
C PRO A 158 10.43 -8.74 -14.57
N LEU A 159 11.16 -7.68 -14.20
CA LEU A 159 11.88 -6.77 -15.08
C LEU A 159 13.37 -6.85 -14.71
N ASN A 160 13.99 -7.96 -15.08
CA ASN A 160 15.35 -8.33 -14.64
C ASN A 160 16.41 -7.28 -15.01
N ASP A 161 16.30 -6.67 -16.21
CA ASP A 161 17.25 -5.65 -16.67
C ASP A 161 17.25 -4.39 -15.82
N TYR A 162 16.15 -4.15 -15.09
CA TYR A 162 15.97 -2.97 -14.23
C TYR A 162 15.91 -3.30 -12.75
N SER A 163 16.08 -4.57 -12.39
CA SER A 163 15.97 -5.05 -11.00
C SER A 163 14.67 -4.62 -10.31
N MET A 164 13.55 -4.73 -11.05
CA MET A 164 12.21 -4.33 -10.62
C MET A 164 11.18 -5.40 -10.95
N TYR A 165 10.05 -5.36 -10.24
CA TYR A 165 8.86 -6.11 -10.58
C TYR A 165 7.84 -5.19 -11.24
N GLY A 166 7.10 -5.71 -12.23
CA GLY A 166 6.03 -5.00 -12.91
C GLY A 166 4.70 -5.05 -12.13
N ALA A 167 3.69 -5.59 -12.77
CA ALA A 167 2.36 -5.77 -12.21
C ALA A 167 1.94 -7.24 -12.23
N VAL A 168 0.90 -7.60 -11.50
CA VAL A 168 0.37 -8.97 -11.44
C VAL A 168 -0.51 -9.23 -12.65
N PRO A 169 -0.17 -10.17 -13.54
CA PRO A 169 -1.01 -10.51 -14.70
C PRO A 169 -2.37 -11.06 -14.28
N LEU A 170 -3.42 -10.72 -15.01
CA LEU A 170 -4.76 -11.26 -14.78
C LEU A 170 -4.78 -12.79 -14.88
N ARG A 171 -3.95 -13.36 -15.78
CA ARG A 171 -3.77 -14.82 -15.89
C ARG A 171 -3.28 -15.44 -14.59
N GLU A 172 -2.36 -14.78 -13.88
CA GLU A 172 -1.85 -15.23 -12.57
C GLU A 172 -2.98 -15.24 -11.53
N ILE A 173 -3.77 -14.16 -11.46
CA ILE A 173 -4.91 -14.05 -10.54
C ILE A 173 -5.92 -15.17 -10.79
N LYS A 174 -6.30 -15.39 -12.06
CA LYS A 174 -7.22 -16.47 -12.47
C LYS A 174 -6.66 -17.84 -12.08
N SER A 175 -5.37 -18.08 -12.33
CA SER A 175 -4.70 -19.36 -12.00
C SER A 175 -4.80 -19.68 -10.51
N LYS A 176 -4.54 -18.72 -9.62
CA LYS A 176 -4.68 -18.92 -8.18
C LYS A 176 -6.12 -19.17 -7.75
N LEU A 177 -7.09 -18.44 -8.31
CA LEU A 177 -8.52 -18.65 -8.03
C LEU A 177 -9.00 -20.03 -8.47
N LEU A 178 -8.59 -20.49 -9.67
CA LEU A 178 -8.93 -21.82 -10.18
C LEU A 178 -8.28 -22.93 -9.35
N ALA A 179 -7.02 -22.77 -8.93
CA ALA A 179 -6.36 -23.72 -8.05
C ALA A 179 -7.08 -23.86 -6.70
N LEU A 180 -7.52 -22.73 -6.10
CA LEU A 180 -8.32 -22.74 -4.88
C LEU A 180 -9.71 -23.35 -5.08
N LYS A 181 -10.32 -23.15 -6.27
CA LYS A 181 -11.59 -23.80 -6.64
C LYS A 181 -11.45 -25.31 -6.70
N ARG A 182 -10.40 -25.83 -7.37
CA ARG A 182 -10.12 -27.28 -7.43
C ARG A 182 -9.87 -27.90 -6.06
N ALA A 183 -9.15 -27.17 -5.21
CA ALA A 183 -8.87 -27.62 -3.83
C ALA A 183 -10.09 -27.57 -2.91
N GLY A 184 -11.24 -27.07 -3.38
CA GLY A 184 -12.46 -26.92 -2.57
C GLY A 184 -12.38 -25.81 -1.54
N LYS A 185 -11.51 -24.79 -1.76
CA LYS A 185 -11.27 -23.68 -0.83
C LYS A 185 -11.83 -22.33 -1.30
N LEU A 186 -12.52 -22.29 -2.45
CA LEU A 186 -12.99 -21.05 -3.06
C LEU A 186 -13.95 -20.27 -2.15
N ASP A 187 -14.75 -20.95 -1.34
CA ASP A 187 -15.71 -20.31 -0.41
C ASP A 187 -14.99 -19.52 0.69
N ARG A 188 -13.76 -19.88 1.03
CA ARG A 188 -12.91 -19.19 2.00
C ARG A 188 -12.19 -17.98 1.39
N VAL A 189 -12.16 -17.86 0.06
CA VAL A 189 -11.56 -16.70 -0.61
C VAL A 189 -12.46 -15.50 -0.39
N LYS A 190 -11.97 -14.53 0.36
CA LYS A 190 -12.73 -13.37 0.79
C LYS A 190 -12.41 -12.11 0.00
N MET A 191 -11.13 -11.82 -0.15
CA MET A 191 -10.67 -10.54 -0.66
C MET A 191 -9.46 -10.72 -1.58
N MET A 192 -9.33 -9.83 -2.55
CA MET A 192 -8.12 -9.59 -3.31
C MET A 192 -7.64 -8.16 -3.09
N SER A 193 -6.33 -7.98 -2.89
CA SER A 193 -5.72 -6.66 -2.73
C SER A 193 -4.58 -6.48 -3.72
N LEU A 194 -4.68 -5.43 -4.55
CA LEU A 194 -3.69 -5.02 -5.55
C LEU A 194 -3.34 -3.54 -5.44
N THR A 195 -2.15 -3.18 -5.88
CA THR A 195 -1.66 -1.79 -5.87
C THR A 195 -1.88 -1.14 -7.24
N ASN A 196 -2.80 -0.18 -7.33
CA ASN A 196 -3.12 0.58 -8.55
C ASN A 196 -2.98 2.11 -8.31
N CYS A 197 -2.05 2.84 -8.96
CA CYS A 197 -0.97 2.33 -9.81
C CYS A 197 0.21 1.84 -8.96
N THR A 198 1.06 1.00 -9.56
CA THR A 198 2.31 0.59 -8.94
C THR A 198 3.23 1.79 -8.70
N PHE A 199 4.26 1.64 -7.89
CA PHE A 199 5.20 2.73 -7.61
C PHE A 199 5.84 3.28 -8.90
N ASP A 200 6.14 2.40 -9.85
CA ASP A 200 6.76 2.74 -11.15
C ASP A 200 5.77 3.23 -12.20
N GLY A 201 4.49 3.27 -11.87
CA GLY A 201 3.46 3.88 -12.71
C GLY A 201 2.68 2.91 -13.60
N ILE A 202 2.75 1.61 -13.36
CA ILE A 202 1.96 0.63 -14.11
C ILE A 202 0.53 0.64 -13.55
N VAL A 203 -0.45 0.83 -14.43
CA VAL A 203 -1.87 0.97 -14.12
C VAL A 203 -2.64 -0.21 -14.71
N TYR A 204 -3.45 -0.85 -13.89
CA TYR A 204 -4.30 -2.00 -14.26
C TYR A 204 -5.52 -1.59 -15.09
N ASP A 205 -6.03 -2.51 -15.90
CA ASP A 205 -7.42 -2.48 -16.33
C ASP A 205 -8.31 -3.02 -15.19
N VAL A 206 -8.64 -2.11 -14.27
CA VAL A 206 -9.34 -2.44 -13.01
C VAL A 206 -10.69 -3.08 -13.26
N GLU A 207 -11.43 -2.59 -14.27
CA GLU A 207 -12.76 -3.11 -14.59
C GLU A 207 -12.69 -4.53 -15.09
N ARG A 208 -11.77 -4.83 -16.00
CA ARG A 208 -11.56 -6.17 -16.55
C ARG A 208 -11.09 -7.14 -15.47
N VAL A 209 -10.16 -6.74 -14.62
CA VAL A 209 -9.71 -7.60 -13.50
C VAL A 209 -10.88 -7.98 -12.61
N MET A 210 -11.73 -7.02 -12.23
CA MET A 210 -12.91 -7.30 -11.41
C MET A 210 -13.92 -8.19 -12.15
N GLU A 211 -14.22 -7.87 -13.41
CA GLU A 211 -15.17 -8.63 -14.22
C GLU A 211 -14.78 -10.11 -14.31
N GLU A 212 -13.55 -10.41 -14.73
CA GLU A 212 -13.11 -11.79 -14.92
C GLU A 212 -12.94 -12.56 -13.59
N CYS A 213 -12.54 -11.88 -12.52
CA CYS A 213 -12.48 -12.51 -11.19
C CYS A 213 -13.89 -12.87 -10.66
N LEU A 214 -14.89 -12.00 -10.87
CA LEU A 214 -16.27 -12.26 -10.46
C LEU A 214 -16.92 -13.42 -11.24
N ALA A 215 -16.41 -13.76 -12.41
CA ALA A 215 -16.83 -14.95 -13.14
C ALA A 215 -16.43 -16.27 -12.42
N ILE A 216 -15.33 -16.24 -11.67
CA ILE A 216 -14.85 -17.40 -10.88
C ILE A 216 -15.41 -17.35 -9.45
N LYS A 217 -15.35 -16.18 -8.79
CA LYS A 217 -15.81 -15.94 -7.42
C LYS A 217 -16.77 -14.74 -7.38
N PRO A 218 -18.09 -14.98 -7.53
CA PRO A 218 -19.09 -13.91 -7.73
C PRO A 218 -19.21 -12.87 -6.59
N ASP A 219 -18.78 -13.17 -5.41
CA ASP A 219 -18.84 -12.32 -4.21
C ASP A 219 -17.46 -11.87 -3.70
N LEU A 220 -16.43 -11.98 -4.55
CA LEU A 220 -15.07 -11.53 -4.21
C LEU A 220 -15.06 -10.03 -3.90
N VAL A 221 -14.40 -9.67 -2.79
CA VAL A 221 -14.19 -8.27 -2.41
C VAL A 221 -12.85 -7.78 -2.97
N PHE A 222 -12.84 -6.56 -3.49
CA PHE A 222 -11.63 -5.95 -4.06
C PHE A 222 -11.17 -4.78 -3.19
N LEU A 223 -9.91 -4.81 -2.77
CA LEU A 223 -9.19 -3.69 -2.18
C LEU A 223 -8.13 -3.21 -3.16
N TRP A 224 -8.29 -2.00 -3.68
CA TRP A 224 -7.32 -1.33 -4.53
C TRP A 224 -6.53 -0.32 -3.70
N ASP A 225 -5.24 -0.56 -3.52
CA ASP A 225 -4.35 0.44 -2.93
C ASP A 225 -3.99 1.47 -4.01
N GLU A 226 -4.69 2.59 -3.97
CA GLU A 226 -4.50 3.74 -4.85
C GLU A 226 -3.72 4.87 -4.15
N ALA A 227 -2.81 4.52 -3.21
CA ALA A 227 -2.05 5.50 -2.44
C ALA A 227 -1.29 6.51 -3.31
N TRP A 228 -0.93 6.13 -4.52
CA TRP A 228 -0.22 6.97 -5.48
C TRP A 228 -1.11 7.47 -6.63
N PHE A 229 -2.43 7.26 -6.59
CA PHE A 229 -3.32 7.44 -7.74
C PHE A 229 -4.55 8.32 -7.45
N ALA A 230 -4.59 9.05 -6.32
CA ALA A 230 -5.73 9.88 -5.93
C ALA A 230 -6.06 10.98 -6.97
N PHE A 231 -5.07 11.49 -7.70
CA PHE A 231 -5.28 12.50 -8.74
C PHE A 231 -6.02 11.97 -9.98
N ALA A 232 -5.94 10.67 -10.23
CA ALA A 232 -6.44 10.04 -11.46
C ALA A 232 -7.93 10.25 -11.69
N ARG A 233 -8.72 10.31 -10.62
CA ARG A 233 -10.16 10.58 -10.69
C ARG A 233 -10.51 11.86 -11.46
N PHE A 234 -9.65 12.87 -11.41
CA PHE A 234 -9.92 14.21 -11.90
C PHE A 234 -9.46 14.45 -13.35
N HIS A 235 -9.00 13.41 -14.04
CA HIS A 235 -8.67 13.48 -15.47
C HIS A 235 -9.48 12.46 -16.28
N PRO A 236 -10.05 12.84 -17.43
CA PRO A 236 -10.99 11.97 -18.19
C PRO A 236 -10.41 10.60 -18.56
N VAL A 237 -9.14 10.54 -18.97
CA VAL A 237 -8.48 9.29 -19.36
C VAL A 237 -8.15 8.44 -18.14
N TYR A 238 -7.47 9.01 -17.15
CA TYR A 238 -7.06 8.25 -15.95
C TYR A 238 -8.26 7.70 -15.16
N ARG A 239 -9.33 8.46 -15.12
CA ARG A 239 -10.54 8.11 -14.38
C ARG A 239 -11.09 6.75 -14.73
N THR A 240 -10.99 6.32 -16.00
CA THR A 240 -11.53 5.04 -16.47
C THR A 240 -10.90 3.84 -15.78
N ARG A 241 -9.69 3.99 -15.24
CA ARG A 241 -8.96 2.91 -14.56
C ARG A 241 -8.84 3.10 -13.05
N THR A 242 -9.61 4.02 -12.45
CA THR A 242 -9.72 4.13 -10.99
C THR A 242 -10.73 3.13 -10.44
N ALA A 243 -10.49 2.62 -9.24
CA ALA A 243 -11.33 1.61 -8.61
C ALA A 243 -12.81 2.02 -8.52
N MET A 244 -13.10 3.26 -8.11
CA MET A 244 -14.47 3.74 -7.94
C MET A 244 -15.22 3.92 -9.27
N ALA A 245 -14.53 4.40 -10.32
CA ALA A 245 -15.15 4.55 -11.64
C ALA A 245 -15.39 3.19 -12.29
N SER A 246 -14.41 2.28 -12.22
CA SER A 246 -14.53 0.91 -12.73
C SER A 246 -15.61 0.12 -12.00
N ALA A 247 -15.74 0.28 -10.67
CA ALA A 247 -16.81 -0.36 -9.90
C ALA A 247 -18.21 0.10 -10.34
N ARG A 248 -18.36 1.41 -10.58
CA ARG A 248 -19.61 1.98 -11.10
C ARG A 248 -19.92 1.45 -12.50
N ALA A 249 -18.96 1.52 -13.41
CA ALA A 249 -19.13 1.04 -14.79
C ALA A 249 -19.48 -0.45 -14.84
N LEU A 250 -18.78 -1.27 -14.08
CA LEU A 250 -19.08 -2.70 -13.99
C LEU A 250 -20.48 -2.96 -13.42
N ARG A 251 -20.88 -2.20 -12.38
CA ARG A 251 -22.23 -2.32 -11.81
C ARG A 251 -23.31 -1.96 -12.82
N GLU A 252 -23.13 -0.88 -13.56
CA GLU A 252 -24.05 -0.46 -14.62
C GLU A 252 -24.12 -1.51 -15.73
N ARG A 253 -22.96 -2.03 -16.16
CA ARG A 253 -22.86 -3.10 -17.17
C ARG A 253 -23.59 -4.38 -16.76
N LEU A 254 -23.42 -4.85 -15.52
CA LEU A 254 -24.12 -6.03 -15.00
C LEU A 254 -25.66 -5.87 -14.93
N GLN A 255 -26.14 -4.63 -14.95
CA GLN A 255 -27.59 -4.34 -15.00
C GLN A 255 -28.14 -4.21 -16.41
N ASP A 256 -27.25 -4.06 -17.42
CA ASP A 256 -27.61 -3.88 -18.81
C ASP A 256 -28.30 -5.15 -19.39
N PRO A 257 -29.50 -5.04 -19.97
CA PRO A 257 -30.15 -6.18 -20.64
C PRO A 257 -29.32 -6.82 -21.75
N ASP A 258 -28.54 -6.01 -22.48
CA ASP A 258 -27.68 -6.54 -23.56
C ASP A 258 -26.49 -7.33 -23.00
N TYR A 259 -25.99 -7.00 -21.83
CA TYR A 259 -24.98 -7.79 -21.15
C TYR A 259 -25.53 -9.13 -20.68
N LYS A 260 -26.76 -9.15 -20.14
CA LYS A 260 -27.43 -10.36 -19.71
C LYS A 260 -27.65 -11.31 -20.89
N ARG A 261 -28.12 -10.77 -22.04
CA ARG A 261 -28.28 -11.55 -23.25
C ARG A 261 -26.95 -12.18 -23.75
N ARG A 262 -25.86 -11.38 -23.74
CA ARG A 262 -24.52 -11.90 -24.10
C ARG A 262 -24.04 -12.99 -23.16
N PHE A 263 -24.34 -12.88 -21.88
CA PHE A 263 -24.03 -13.93 -20.91
C PHE A 263 -24.82 -15.21 -21.19
N GLU A 264 -26.13 -15.11 -21.50
CA GLU A 264 -26.98 -16.23 -21.85
C GLU A 264 -26.53 -16.89 -23.15
N GLU A 265 -26.17 -16.12 -24.18
CA GLU A 265 -25.58 -16.59 -25.43
C GLU A 265 -24.24 -17.32 -25.20
N HIS A 266 -23.40 -16.78 -24.33
CA HIS A 266 -22.12 -17.39 -23.96
C HIS A 266 -22.33 -18.72 -23.24
N LEU A 267 -23.26 -18.77 -22.30
CA LEU A 267 -23.62 -20.00 -21.57
C LEU A 267 -24.20 -21.06 -22.49
N ALA A 268 -25.03 -20.65 -23.47
CA ALA A 268 -25.62 -21.55 -24.46
C ALA A 268 -24.58 -22.10 -25.46
N ALA A 269 -23.51 -21.36 -25.70
CA ALA A 269 -22.40 -21.76 -26.57
C ALA A 269 -21.38 -22.68 -25.87
N GLU A 270 -21.40 -22.74 -24.54
CA GLU A 270 -20.56 -23.68 -23.79
C GLU A 270 -20.97 -25.11 -24.09
N THR A 271 -20.01 -25.92 -24.50
CA THR A 271 -20.17 -27.34 -24.74
C THR A 271 -20.50 -28.08 -23.44
N ALA A 272 -21.11 -29.26 -23.51
CA ALA A 272 -21.48 -30.08 -22.36
C ALA A 272 -20.28 -30.54 -21.50
N GLU A 273 -19.04 -30.35 -21.98
CA GLU A 273 -17.81 -30.61 -21.26
C GLU A 273 -17.39 -29.35 -20.47
N GLU A 274 -17.08 -29.53 -19.20
CA GLU A 274 -16.56 -28.46 -18.34
C GLU A 274 -15.22 -27.96 -18.92
N PRO A 275 -15.06 -26.63 -19.16
CA PRO A 275 -13.85 -26.11 -19.81
C PRO A 275 -12.62 -26.38 -18.93
N SER A 276 -11.51 -26.70 -19.58
CA SER A 276 -10.24 -26.86 -18.86
C SER A 276 -9.77 -25.55 -18.26
N ASP A 277 -8.90 -25.63 -17.25
CA ASP A 277 -8.30 -24.42 -16.68
C ASP A 277 -7.52 -23.61 -17.73
N ASP A 278 -6.82 -24.28 -18.64
CA ASP A 278 -6.08 -23.60 -19.71
C ASP A 278 -7.03 -22.80 -20.64
N ASP A 279 -8.22 -23.32 -20.92
CA ASP A 279 -9.25 -22.62 -21.69
C ASP A 279 -9.75 -21.39 -20.90
N LEU A 280 -10.00 -21.55 -19.59
CA LEU A 280 -10.43 -20.46 -18.71
C LEU A 280 -9.35 -19.38 -18.55
N LEU A 281 -8.09 -19.77 -18.54
CA LEU A 281 -6.95 -18.84 -18.49
C LEU A 281 -6.75 -18.07 -19.79
N ALA A 282 -7.02 -18.68 -20.94
CA ALA A 282 -6.79 -18.10 -22.26
C ALA A 282 -7.92 -17.13 -22.69
N ARG A 283 -9.17 -17.41 -22.31
CA ARG A 283 -10.33 -16.62 -22.74
C ARG A 283 -10.70 -15.51 -21.74
N ARG A 284 -11.41 -14.49 -22.24
CA ARG A 284 -12.09 -13.52 -21.39
C ARG A 284 -13.29 -14.18 -20.70
N LEU A 285 -13.37 -14.03 -19.38
CA LEU A 285 -14.48 -14.57 -18.59
C LEU A 285 -15.56 -13.52 -18.38
N ILE A 286 -16.81 -13.95 -18.39
CA ILE A 286 -17.99 -13.11 -18.21
C ILE A 286 -18.73 -13.61 -16.96
N PRO A 287 -18.90 -12.80 -15.89
CA PRO A 287 -19.61 -13.20 -14.69
C PRO A 287 -21.12 -13.32 -14.93
N ASP A 288 -21.77 -14.20 -14.17
CA ASP A 288 -23.22 -14.25 -14.08
C ASP A 288 -23.76 -12.95 -13.48
N PRO A 289 -24.53 -12.14 -14.26
CA PRO A 289 -25.03 -10.84 -13.77
C PRO A 289 -26.01 -10.94 -12.59
N ALA A 290 -26.64 -12.11 -12.40
CA ALA A 290 -27.57 -12.33 -11.30
C ALA A 290 -26.83 -12.62 -9.99
N ARG A 291 -25.64 -13.22 -10.06
CA ARG A 291 -24.85 -13.65 -8.90
C ARG A 291 -23.72 -12.67 -8.53
N ALA A 292 -23.14 -12.01 -9.53
CA ALA A 292 -22.01 -11.11 -9.32
C ALA A 292 -22.36 -9.93 -8.41
N ARG A 293 -21.49 -9.70 -7.41
CA ARG A 293 -21.62 -8.62 -6.41
C ARG A 293 -20.43 -7.68 -6.54
N VAL A 294 -20.68 -6.42 -6.89
CA VAL A 294 -19.62 -5.41 -6.99
C VAL A 294 -19.34 -4.86 -5.58
N ARG A 295 -18.22 -5.25 -5.02
CA ARG A 295 -17.79 -4.94 -3.65
C ARG A 295 -16.35 -4.43 -3.68
N VAL A 296 -16.18 -3.10 -3.72
CA VAL A 296 -14.91 -2.45 -4.03
C VAL A 296 -14.56 -1.40 -2.99
N TYR A 297 -13.34 -1.44 -2.54
CA TYR A 297 -12.71 -0.49 -1.62
C TYR A 297 -11.46 0.08 -2.27
N ALA A 298 -11.23 1.38 -2.10
CA ALA A 298 -9.99 2.02 -2.53
C ALA A 298 -9.42 2.85 -1.39
N THR A 299 -8.10 2.75 -1.20
CA THR A 299 -7.38 3.53 -0.20
C THR A 299 -6.42 4.50 -0.89
N GLN A 300 -6.51 5.79 -0.56
CA GLN A 300 -5.77 6.85 -1.23
C GLN A 300 -5.01 7.72 -0.25
N SER A 301 -3.71 7.96 -0.51
CA SER A 301 -2.92 8.98 0.19
C SER A 301 -3.11 10.33 -0.49
N THR A 302 -4.08 11.10 -0.03
CA THR A 302 -4.33 12.44 -0.57
C THR A 302 -3.07 13.32 -0.48
N HIS A 303 -2.31 13.21 0.62
CA HIS A 303 -1.07 13.96 0.85
C HIS A 303 0.11 13.63 -0.09
N LYS A 304 0.04 12.53 -0.87
CA LYS A 304 1.12 12.15 -1.79
C LYS A 304 0.96 12.75 -3.19
N THR A 305 -0.25 12.88 -3.65
CA THR A 305 -0.53 13.25 -5.06
C THR A 305 -1.46 14.45 -5.21
N LEU A 306 -2.09 14.86 -4.12
CA LEU A 306 -2.98 16.02 -4.04
C LEU A 306 -2.60 16.89 -2.84
N THR A 307 -3.23 18.07 -2.72
CA THR A 307 -2.94 19.00 -1.63
C THR A 307 -3.62 18.56 -0.34
N ALA A 308 -2.87 17.96 0.55
CA ALA A 308 -3.25 17.70 1.93
C ALA A 308 -2.01 17.66 2.83
N LEU A 309 -2.17 17.89 4.11
CA LEU A 309 -1.09 17.68 5.08
C LEU A 309 -0.72 16.21 5.15
N ARG A 310 0.56 15.91 5.48
CA ARG A 310 1.05 14.53 5.62
C ARG A 310 0.13 13.72 6.53
N GLN A 311 0.02 12.41 6.27
CA GLN A 311 -0.91 11.46 6.89
C GLN A 311 -2.38 11.60 6.44
N GLY A 312 -2.78 12.71 5.77
CA GLY A 312 -4.13 12.85 5.22
C GLY A 312 -4.40 11.82 4.13
N SER A 313 -5.37 10.94 4.37
CA SER A 313 -5.75 9.83 3.48
C SER A 313 -7.26 9.64 3.48
N MET A 314 -7.77 8.87 2.51
CA MET A 314 -9.19 8.56 2.39
C MET A 314 -9.39 7.07 2.09
N ILE A 315 -10.49 6.51 2.61
CA ILE A 315 -11.04 5.22 2.19
C ILE A 315 -12.31 5.51 1.39
N HIS A 316 -12.37 5.03 0.17
CA HIS A 316 -13.54 5.11 -0.69
C HIS A 316 -14.20 3.75 -0.80
N VAL A 317 -15.52 3.72 -0.70
CA VAL A 317 -16.32 2.49 -0.68
C VAL A 317 -17.35 2.51 -1.80
N PHE A 318 -17.37 1.45 -2.59
CA PHE A 318 -18.42 1.12 -3.54
C PHE A 318 -18.78 -0.36 -3.36
N ASP A 319 -19.54 -0.68 -2.32
CA ASP A 319 -19.93 -2.05 -1.98
C ASP A 319 -21.47 -2.17 -1.96
N GLN A 320 -22.00 -3.14 -2.69
CA GLN A 320 -23.43 -3.41 -2.74
C GLN A 320 -24.00 -3.96 -1.44
N ASP A 321 -23.16 -4.61 -0.65
CA ASP A 321 -23.53 -5.27 0.60
C ASP A 321 -23.11 -4.45 1.83
N TYR A 322 -22.63 -3.21 1.64
CA TYR A 322 -22.04 -2.41 2.72
C TYR A 322 -22.97 -2.25 3.92
N ASP A 323 -24.17 -1.68 3.69
CA ASP A 323 -25.10 -1.34 4.77
C ASP A 323 -25.60 -2.57 5.54
N GLN A 324 -25.68 -3.72 4.86
CA GLN A 324 -26.24 -4.95 5.45
C GLN A 324 -25.22 -5.85 6.14
N LYS A 325 -23.94 -5.83 5.67
CA LYS A 325 -22.93 -6.81 6.08
C LYS A 325 -21.65 -6.21 6.61
N VAL A 326 -21.36 -4.95 6.31
CA VAL A 326 -20.02 -4.37 6.52
C VAL A 326 -20.03 -3.13 7.38
N ALA A 327 -21.09 -2.34 7.41
CA ALA A 327 -21.12 -1.04 8.09
C ALA A 327 -20.68 -1.15 9.56
N GLU A 328 -21.20 -2.13 10.29
CA GLU A 328 -20.86 -2.35 11.70
C GLU A 328 -19.42 -2.86 11.90
N PRO A 329 -18.95 -3.96 11.26
CA PRO A 329 -17.55 -4.35 11.34
C PRO A 329 -16.57 -3.28 10.86
N PHE A 330 -16.97 -2.47 9.87
CA PHE A 330 -16.14 -1.37 9.39
C PHE A 330 -16.01 -0.27 10.45
N HIS A 331 -17.10 0.07 11.11
CA HIS A 331 -17.08 1.03 12.21
C HIS A 331 -16.15 0.56 13.33
N GLU A 332 -16.26 -0.69 13.76
CA GLU A 332 -15.39 -1.27 14.79
C GLU A 332 -13.91 -1.27 14.38
N ALA A 333 -13.60 -1.65 13.15
CA ALA A 333 -12.24 -1.58 12.63
C ALA A 333 -11.73 -0.13 12.55
N TYR A 334 -12.59 0.80 12.17
CA TYR A 334 -12.27 2.23 12.12
C TYR A 334 -11.97 2.78 13.52
N MET A 335 -12.78 2.42 14.52
CA MET A 335 -12.55 2.73 15.93
C MET A 335 -11.21 2.16 16.44
N ALA A 336 -10.93 0.90 16.13
CA ALA A 336 -9.74 0.20 16.60
C ALA A 336 -8.42 0.82 16.10
N HIS A 337 -8.45 1.43 14.91
CA HIS A 337 -7.26 1.99 14.26
C HIS A 337 -7.19 3.52 14.25
N THR A 338 -8.17 4.20 14.78
CA THR A 338 -8.27 5.66 14.75
C THR A 338 -8.21 6.23 16.16
N SER A 339 -7.40 7.28 16.38
CA SER A 339 -7.36 8.00 17.64
C SER A 339 -8.69 8.72 17.90
N THR A 340 -9.12 8.74 19.15
CA THR A 340 -10.23 9.59 19.62
C THR A 340 -9.89 11.08 19.61
N SER A 341 -8.60 11.42 19.39
CA SER A 341 -8.08 12.79 19.30
C SER A 341 -7.41 13.01 17.95
N PRO A 342 -8.16 13.01 16.84
CA PRO A 342 -7.58 13.17 15.51
C PRO A 342 -7.04 14.59 15.31
N ASN A 343 -6.00 14.72 14.50
CA ASN A 343 -5.48 16.04 14.11
C ASN A 343 -6.47 16.76 13.17
N TYR A 344 -7.08 17.86 13.62
CA TYR A 344 -8.09 18.59 12.87
C TYR A 344 -7.52 19.36 11.68
N GLN A 345 -6.27 19.79 11.73
CA GLN A 345 -5.61 20.45 10.63
C GLN A 345 -5.45 19.49 9.44
N ILE A 346 -5.18 18.21 9.70
CA ILE A 346 -5.15 17.17 8.67
C ILE A 346 -6.55 16.99 8.06
N LEU A 347 -7.59 16.87 8.88
CA LEU A 347 -8.98 16.72 8.40
C LEU A 347 -9.43 17.93 7.55
N ALA A 348 -9.11 19.15 8.01
CA ALA A 348 -9.39 20.37 7.27
C ALA A 348 -8.63 20.42 5.93
N SER A 349 -7.39 19.95 5.90
CA SER A 349 -6.61 19.87 4.67
C SER A 349 -7.19 18.89 3.65
N LEU A 350 -7.78 17.78 4.09
CA LEU A 350 -8.50 16.84 3.22
C LEU A 350 -9.72 17.48 2.56
N ASP A 351 -10.49 18.26 3.32
CA ASP A 351 -11.65 18.98 2.81
C ASP A 351 -11.24 20.08 1.80
N LEU A 352 -10.16 20.82 2.09
CA LEU A 352 -9.58 21.80 1.17
C LEU A 352 -9.02 21.17 -0.11
N GLY A 353 -8.27 20.08 0.03
CA GLY A 353 -7.71 19.35 -1.12
C GLY A 353 -8.82 18.80 -2.02
N ARG A 354 -9.90 18.27 -1.44
CA ARG A 354 -11.10 17.86 -2.18
C ARG A 354 -11.70 19.03 -2.97
N ARG A 355 -11.87 20.21 -2.34
CA ARG A 355 -12.38 21.40 -3.02
C ARG A 355 -11.50 21.80 -4.21
N GLN A 356 -10.19 21.85 -4.01
CA GLN A 356 -9.24 22.20 -5.07
C GLN A 356 -9.43 21.31 -6.30
N VAL A 357 -9.39 20.00 -6.12
CA VAL A 357 -9.47 19.08 -7.27
C VAL A 357 -10.89 18.97 -7.85
N ALA A 358 -11.92 19.25 -7.07
CA ALA A 358 -13.28 19.31 -7.59
C ALA A 358 -13.51 20.50 -8.54
N LEU A 359 -12.73 21.59 -8.39
CA LEU A 359 -12.82 22.81 -9.19
C LEU A 359 -11.74 22.89 -10.29
N GLU A 360 -10.50 22.53 -9.95
CA GLU A 360 -9.33 22.75 -10.81
C GLU A 360 -8.65 21.44 -11.27
N GLY A 361 -9.16 20.27 -10.80
CA GLY A 361 -8.43 19.00 -10.93
C GLY A 361 -8.08 18.62 -12.37
N VAL A 362 -8.96 18.89 -13.34
CA VAL A 362 -8.70 18.57 -14.75
C VAL A 362 -7.46 19.35 -15.25
N GLU A 363 -7.43 20.66 -14.98
CA GLU A 363 -6.31 21.52 -15.42
C GLU A 363 -5.01 21.16 -14.71
N LEU A 364 -5.07 20.93 -13.39
CA LEU A 364 -3.90 20.59 -12.58
C LEU A 364 -3.27 19.28 -13.03
N VAL A 365 -4.08 18.25 -13.26
CA VAL A 365 -3.59 16.92 -13.69
C VAL A 365 -3.11 16.97 -15.15
N GLN A 366 -3.80 17.71 -16.02
CA GLN A 366 -3.34 17.92 -17.39
C GLN A 366 -1.95 18.58 -17.42
N ARG A 367 -1.73 19.60 -16.59
CA ARG A 367 -0.43 20.28 -16.46
C ARG A 367 0.65 19.36 -15.89
N GLN A 368 0.29 18.51 -14.94
CA GLN A 368 1.19 17.46 -14.41
C GLN A 368 1.67 16.52 -15.52
N ILE A 369 0.77 16.07 -16.38
CA ILE A 369 1.08 15.20 -17.53
C ILE A 369 1.98 15.95 -18.53
N GLU A 370 1.63 17.17 -18.88
CA GLU A 370 2.41 17.99 -19.82
C GLU A 370 3.85 18.20 -19.33
N ASN A 371 4.03 18.51 -18.04
CA ASN A 371 5.35 18.66 -17.44
C ASN A 371 6.16 17.36 -17.49
N ALA A 372 5.52 16.22 -17.24
CA ALA A 372 6.17 14.92 -17.37
C ALA A 372 6.63 14.63 -18.79
N MET A 373 5.79 14.98 -19.77
CA MET A 373 6.10 14.80 -21.18
C MET A 373 7.23 15.68 -21.65
N GLN A 374 7.23 16.94 -21.23
CA GLN A 374 8.32 17.87 -21.53
C GLN A 374 9.66 17.38 -20.95
N LEU A 375 9.64 16.83 -19.72
CA LEU A 375 10.83 16.27 -19.12
C LEU A 375 11.34 15.05 -19.89
N ARG A 376 10.47 14.10 -20.26
CA ARG A 376 10.83 12.93 -21.08
C ARG A 376 11.40 13.33 -22.44
N ASP A 377 10.74 14.27 -23.12
CA ASP A 377 11.19 14.74 -24.42
C ASP A 377 12.53 15.46 -24.33
N ALA A 378 12.73 16.31 -23.32
CA ALA A 378 13.99 17.00 -23.09
C ALA A 378 15.15 16.03 -22.82
N ILE A 379 14.92 14.94 -22.06
CA ILE A 379 15.96 13.95 -21.77
C ILE A 379 16.27 13.11 -23.03
N ASP A 380 15.24 12.56 -23.68
CA ASP A 380 15.41 11.62 -24.77
C ASP A 380 16.01 12.27 -26.05
N ASN A 381 15.75 13.54 -26.26
CA ASN A 381 16.25 14.28 -27.46
C ASN A 381 17.52 15.09 -27.20
N HIS A 382 18.02 15.20 -25.99
CA HIS A 382 19.25 15.93 -25.70
C HIS A 382 20.51 15.09 -26.07
N PRO A 383 21.39 15.55 -26.97
CA PRO A 383 22.50 14.73 -27.49
C PRO A 383 23.44 14.19 -26.39
N LEU A 384 23.68 14.99 -25.36
CA LEU A 384 24.58 14.60 -24.28
C LEU A 384 23.87 13.68 -23.28
N LEU A 385 22.60 13.96 -22.91
CA LEU A 385 21.88 13.14 -21.96
C LEU A 385 21.63 11.73 -22.50
N SER A 386 21.29 11.61 -23.77
CA SER A 386 21.04 10.33 -24.43
C SER A 386 22.24 9.38 -24.47
N LYS A 387 23.47 9.89 -24.24
CA LYS A 387 24.70 9.08 -24.06
C LYS A 387 24.68 8.28 -22.76
N TYR A 388 24.15 8.86 -21.70
CA TYR A 388 24.30 8.35 -20.33
C TYR A 388 22.98 7.96 -19.66
N MET A 389 21.87 8.50 -20.16
CA MET A 389 20.56 8.37 -19.50
C MET A 389 19.46 8.23 -20.54
N ARG A 390 18.42 7.48 -20.23
CA ARG A 390 17.18 7.43 -21.03
C ARG A 390 15.96 7.22 -20.15
N CYS A 391 14.84 7.77 -20.53
CA CYS A 391 13.57 7.46 -19.88
C CYS A 391 13.09 6.06 -20.28
N LEU A 392 12.73 5.23 -19.29
CA LEU A 392 12.09 3.96 -19.59
C LEU A 392 10.73 4.21 -20.24
N ARG A 393 10.48 3.46 -21.32
CA ARG A 393 9.28 3.53 -22.15
C ARG A 393 8.24 2.54 -21.66
N THR A 394 7.04 2.64 -22.19
CA THR A 394 6.00 1.62 -21.96
C THR A 394 6.48 0.23 -22.35
N SER A 395 7.21 0.11 -23.47
CA SER A 395 7.77 -1.16 -23.94
C SER A 395 8.86 -1.76 -23.03
N ASP A 396 9.55 -0.92 -22.25
CA ASP A 396 10.58 -1.37 -21.32
C ASP A 396 9.96 -1.93 -20.02
N LEU A 397 8.81 -1.36 -19.61
CA LEU A 397 8.16 -1.69 -18.32
C LEU A 397 6.98 -2.64 -18.44
N ILE A 398 6.37 -2.77 -19.62
CA ILE A 398 5.21 -3.61 -19.88
C ILE A 398 5.49 -4.51 -21.09
N PRO A 399 5.61 -5.84 -20.89
CA PRO A 399 5.81 -6.80 -21.97
C PRO A 399 4.73 -6.72 -23.05
N GLU A 400 5.08 -7.09 -24.29
CA GLU A 400 4.21 -7.00 -25.45
C GLU A 400 2.90 -7.77 -25.30
N GLY A 401 2.93 -8.93 -24.65
CA GLY A 401 1.74 -9.76 -24.40
C GLY A 401 0.65 -9.07 -23.58
N PHE A 402 0.98 -8.01 -22.84
CA PHE A 402 0.03 -7.22 -22.06
C PHE A 402 -0.38 -5.90 -22.75
N ARG A 403 0.10 -5.66 -23.97
CA ARG A 403 -0.11 -4.42 -24.75
C ARG A 403 -0.63 -4.73 -26.15
N PRO A 404 -1.84 -5.24 -26.33
CA PRO A 404 -2.41 -5.53 -27.65
C PRO A 404 -2.50 -4.28 -28.57
N SER A 405 -2.51 -3.07 -28.02
CA SER A 405 -2.45 -1.83 -28.80
C SER A 405 -1.12 -1.63 -29.54
N ALA A 406 -0.06 -2.36 -29.15
CA ALA A 406 1.32 -2.20 -29.62
C ALA A 406 1.92 -0.77 -29.43
N ILE A 407 1.31 0.07 -28.58
CA ILE A 407 1.78 1.44 -28.33
C ILE A 407 2.96 1.38 -27.36
N SER A 408 4.16 1.66 -27.88
CA SER A 408 5.40 1.66 -27.11
C SER A 408 5.71 2.99 -26.43
N GLN A 409 5.13 4.09 -26.94
CA GLN A 409 5.26 5.44 -26.41
C GLN A 409 3.93 6.18 -26.53
N PRO A 410 3.18 6.35 -25.42
CA PRO A 410 1.83 6.93 -25.48
C PRO A 410 1.79 8.39 -25.95
N LEU A 411 2.93 9.07 -26.10
CA LEU A 411 2.95 10.52 -26.03
C LEU A 411 3.39 11.24 -27.31
N ARG A 412 4.11 10.60 -28.22
CA ARG A 412 4.47 11.24 -29.52
C ARG A 412 3.27 11.39 -30.43
N SER A 413 2.19 10.70 -30.16
CA SER A 413 0.99 10.66 -30.99
C SER A 413 -0.25 11.29 -30.34
N GLY A 414 -0.11 11.96 -29.19
CA GLY A 414 -1.18 12.72 -28.50
C GLY A 414 -2.17 11.88 -27.69
N LEU A 415 -3.13 12.56 -27.09
CA LEU A 415 -4.17 11.97 -26.21
C LEU A 415 -4.96 10.84 -26.86
N ARG A 416 -5.17 10.87 -28.19
CA ARG A 416 -5.94 9.81 -28.90
C ARG A 416 -5.28 8.44 -28.78
N ASN A 417 -3.97 8.35 -28.92
CA ASN A 417 -3.26 7.08 -28.81
C ASN A 417 -3.10 6.63 -27.36
N MET A 418 -2.97 7.58 -26.46
CA MET A 418 -3.08 7.27 -25.04
C MET A 418 -4.43 6.63 -24.73
N MET A 419 -5.53 7.21 -25.19
CA MET A 419 -6.87 6.65 -25.00
C MET A 419 -6.99 5.23 -25.58
N ALA A 420 -6.48 4.97 -26.78
CA ALA A 420 -6.53 3.65 -27.39
C ALA A 420 -5.79 2.58 -26.54
N ALA A 421 -4.59 2.91 -26.00
CA ALA A 421 -3.89 2.01 -25.10
C ALA A 421 -4.68 1.79 -23.80
N TRP A 422 -5.26 2.85 -23.25
CA TRP A 422 -6.04 2.76 -22.02
C TRP A 422 -7.34 1.97 -22.17
N ASP A 423 -7.89 1.87 -23.37
CA ASP A 423 -9.08 1.06 -23.67
C ASP A 423 -8.75 -0.42 -23.96
N GLN A 424 -7.55 -0.73 -24.46
CA GLN A 424 -7.23 -2.07 -24.99
C GLN A 424 -6.23 -2.87 -24.20
N ASP A 425 -5.24 -2.18 -23.57
CA ASP A 425 -4.10 -2.82 -22.92
C ASP A 425 -4.45 -3.31 -21.50
N GLU A 426 -3.94 -4.47 -21.11
CA GLU A 426 -4.08 -4.98 -19.75
C GLU A 426 -3.40 -4.03 -18.75
N PHE A 427 -2.22 -3.56 -19.11
CA PHE A 427 -1.47 -2.55 -18.35
C PHE A 427 -1.12 -1.35 -19.21
N VAL A 428 -1.13 -0.18 -18.58
CA VAL A 428 -0.67 1.07 -19.18
C VAL A 428 0.30 1.77 -18.24
N LEU A 429 1.13 2.66 -18.79
CA LEU A 429 2.08 3.44 -18.00
C LEU A 429 1.51 4.84 -17.71
N ASP A 430 1.53 5.23 -16.44
CA ASP A 430 1.32 6.62 -16.02
C ASP A 430 2.53 7.48 -16.46
N PRO A 431 2.37 8.41 -17.41
CA PRO A 431 3.47 9.25 -17.88
C PRO A 431 4.09 10.15 -16.80
N SER A 432 3.37 10.44 -15.71
CA SER A 432 3.87 11.25 -14.59
C SER A 432 4.92 10.53 -13.73
N ARG A 433 5.13 9.22 -13.98
CA ARG A 433 6.19 8.39 -13.39
C ARG A 433 7.33 8.27 -14.39
N ILE A 434 8.45 8.90 -14.13
CA ILE A 434 9.57 8.99 -15.05
C ILE A 434 10.74 8.20 -14.47
N THR A 435 10.78 6.91 -14.81
CA THR A 435 11.92 6.07 -14.46
C THR A 435 13.04 6.38 -15.45
N LEU A 436 14.12 6.92 -14.94
CA LEU A 436 15.33 7.26 -15.69
C LEU A 436 16.34 6.13 -15.49
N PHE A 437 16.67 5.43 -16.57
CA PHE A 437 17.77 4.48 -16.62
C PHE A 437 19.08 5.23 -16.67
N ILE A 438 19.98 4.94 -15.74
CA ILE A 438 21.25 5.64 -15.53
C ILE A 438 22.47 4.72 -15.60
N GLY A 439 22.29 3.43 -15.92
CA GLY A 439 23.37 2.45 -15.96
C GLY A 439 24.64 2.91 -16.70
N PRO A 440 24.54 3.58 -17.88
CA PRO A 440 25.70 4.08 -18.62
C PRO A 440 26.51 5.16 -17.88
N THR A 441 25.98 5.74 -16.79
CA THR A 441 26.74 6.67 -15.94
C THR A 441 27.78 5.99 -15.06
N GLY A 442 27.73 4.67 -14.90
CA GLY A 442 28.56 3.90 -13.95
C GLY A 442 28.15 4.08 -12.49
N TYR A 443 27.15 4.92 -12.18
CA TYR A 443 26.58 5.08 -10.83
C TYR A 443 25.39 4.17 -10.64
N ASP A 444 25.32 3.49 -9.48
CA ASP A 444 24.09 2.85 -9.03
C ASP A 444 23.04 3.89 -8.62
N GLY A 445 21.76 3.44 -8.49
CA GLY A 445 20.66 4.35 -8.22
C GLY A 445 20.77 5.11 -6.90
N ASP A 446 21.28 4.50 -5.84
CA ASP A 446 21.40 5.15 -4.53
C ASP A 446 22.54 6.14 -4.47
N THR A 447 23.67 5.82 -5.09
CA THR A 447 24.81 6.73 -5.27
C THR A 447 24.37 7.94 -6.12
N PHE A 448 23.68 7.73 -7.23
CA PHE A 448 23.16 8.80 -8.08
C PHE A 448 22.18 9.70 -7.31
N LYS A 449 21.21 9.12 -6.59
CA LYS A 449 20.25 9.85 -5.75
C LYS A 449 20.94 10.70 -4.70
N ARG A 450 21.85 10.12 -3.92
CA ARG A 450 22.49 10.78 -2.79
C ARG A 450 23.54 11.78 -3.25
N GLN A 451 24.56 11.32 -3.97
CA GLN A 451 25.74 12.13 -4.29
C GLN A 451 25.48 13.09 -5.45
N GLN A 452 24.84 12.61 -6.53
CA GLN A 452 24.66 13.42 -7.73
C GLN A 452 23.45 14.35 -7.67
N LEU A 453 22.36 13.96 -7.02
CA LEU A 453 21.14 14.76 -6.95
C LEU A 453 21.02 15.53 -5.63
N MET A 454 21.04 14.83 -4.47
CA MET A 454 20.72 15.43 -3.18
C MET A 454 21.85 16.31 -2.66
N ASP A 455 23.08 15.78 -2.52
CA ASP A 455 24.19 16.49 -1.90
C ASP A 455 24.65 17.70 -2.70
N ARG A 456 24.56 17.62 -4.03
CA ARG A 456 25.04 18.68 -4.93
C ARG A 456 23.99 19.72 -5.30
N TYR A 457 22.75 19.28 -5.51
CA TYR A 457 21.68 20.13 -6.06
C TYR A 457 20.43 20.21 -5.21
N GLY A 458 20.35 19.50 -4.07
CA GLY A 458 19.19 19.48 -3.20
C GLY A 458 17.95 18.80 -3.80
N ILE A 459 18.11 17.99 -4.85
CA ILE A 459 17.00 17.30 -5.51
C ILE A 459 16.66 16.01 -4.75
N GLN A 460 15.42 15.94 -4.29
CA GLN A 460 14.89 14.79 -3.55
C GLN A 460 14.03 13.89 -4.44
N ILE A 461 14.31 12.58 -4.42
CA ILE A 461 13.52 11.56 -5.10
C ILE A 461 13.15 10.44 -4.12
N ASN A 462 12.09 9.68 -4.42
CA ASN A 462 11.56 8.68 -3.50
C ASN A 462 12.08 7.26 -3.73
N LYS A 463 12.39 6.89 -4.97
CA LYS A 463 12.72 5.52 -5.33
C LYS A 463 13.92 5.45 -6.26
N THR A 464 14.73 4.44 -6.01
CA THR A 464 15.83 3.99 -6.86
C THR A 464 15.68 2.50 -7.14
N SER A 465 16.32 2.02 -8.18
CA SER A 465 16.70 0.62 -8.34
C SER A 465 18.21 0.55 -8.54
N ARG A 466 18.73 -0.62 -8.78
CA ARG A 466 20.16 -0.81 -9.03
C ARG A 466 20.71 0.13 -10.10
N ASN A 467 19.99 0.36 -11.18
CA ASN A 467 20.46 1.11 -12.37
C ASN A 467 19.45 2.17 -12.83
N SER A 468 18.48 2.53 -11.99
CA SER A 468 17.50 3.56 -12.33
C SER A 468 17.10 4.43 -11.14
N VAL A 469 16.60 5.62 -11.43
CA VAL A 469 16.01 6.54 -10.48
C VAL A 469 14.62 6.95 -10.95
N LEU A 470 13.69 7.19 -10.02
CA LEU A 470 12.32 7.56 -10.35
C LEU A 470 12.04 9.01 -9.99
N PHE A 471 11.76 9.81 -11.01
CA PHE A 471 11.19 11.14 -10.87
C PHE A 471 9.67 11.08 -10.97
N MET A 472 9.00 11.96 -10.24
CA MET A 472 7.55 12.08 -10.25
C MET A 472 7.15 13.53 -10.46
N THR A 473 6.30 13.79 -11.46
CA THR A 473 5.58 15.06 -11.51
C THR A 473 4.27 14.94 -10.75
N ASN A 474 3.83 16.03 -10.15
CA ASN A 474 2.57 16.12 -9.43
C ASN A 474 1.90 17.49 -9.71
N ILE A 475 0.75 17.75 -9.13
CA ILE A 475 -0.01 18.99 -9.34
C ILE A 475 0.75 20.27 -8.93
N GLY A 476 1.79 20.15 -8.10
CA GLY A 476 2.67 21.24 -7.68
C GLY A 476 3.92 21.39 -8.54
N THR A 477 4.17 20.50 -9.50
CA THR A 477 5.35 20.59 -10.37
C THR A 477 5.17 21.72 -11.39
N THR A 478 6.16 22.61 -11.47
CA THR A 478 6.17 23.75 -12.39
C THR A 478 7.08 23.51 -13.59
N ARG A 479 6.90 24.28 -14.67
CA ARG A 479 7.83 24.28 -15.82
C ARG A 479 9.26 24.65 -15.42
N SER A 480 9.40 25.58 -14.45
CA SER A 480 10.72 25.96 -13.92
C SER A 480 11.39 24.80 -13.17
N SER A 481 10.61 23.99 -12.43
CA SER A 481 11.15 22.79 -11.78
C SER A 481 11.65 21.77 -12.80
N VAL A 482 10.92 21.60 -13.91
CA VAL A 482 11.34 20.72 -15.01
C VAL A 482 12.62 21.25 -15.68
N ALA A 483 12.68 22.54 -16.01
CA ALA A 483 13.84 23.15 -16.60
C ALA A 483 15.11 23.04 -15.73
N PHE A 484 14.94 23.28 -14.43
CA PHE A 484 16.01 23.10 -13.43
C PHE A 484 16.51 21.66 -13.38
N LEU A 485 15.61 20.67 -13.34
CA LEU A 485 16.02 19.26 -13.36
C LEU A 485 16.79 18.90 -14.63
N VAL A 486 16.34 19.36 -15.80
CA VAL A 486 17.04 19.11 -17.07
C VAL A 486 18.43 19.74 -17.03
N GLU A 487 18.57 20.98 -16.55
CA GLU A 487 19.86 21.67 -16.41
C GLU A 487 20.81 20.87 -15.49
N VAL A 488 20.32 20.38 -14.36
CA VAL A 488 21.11 19.56 -13.44
C VAL A 488 21.59 18.28 -14.11
N LEU A 489 20.70 17.56 -14.81
CA LEU A 489 21.07 16.33 -15.51
C LEU A 489 22.12 16.60 -16.62
N VAL A 490 22.01 17.72 -17.33
CA VAL A 490 23.00 18.15 -18.34
C VAL A 490 24.34 18.43 -17.68
N ASN A 491 24.36 19.09 -16.53
CA ASN A 491 25.60 19.39 -15.81
C ASN A 491 26.29 18.09 -15.36
N ILE A 492 25.52 17.15 -14.76
CA ILE A 492 26.05 15.83 -14.37
C ILE A 492 26.63 15.10 -15.58
N ALA A 493 25.92 15.08 -16.71
CA ALA A 493 26.39 14.41 -17.93
C ALA A 493 27.64 15.08 -18.53
N ARG A 494 27.75 16.40 -18.45
CA ARG A 494 28.92 17.15 -18.94
C ARG A 494 30.16 16.86 -18.09
N GLU A 495 30.03 16.89 -16.79
CA GLU A 495 31.12 16.56 -15.88
C GLU A 495 31.58 15.12 -16.09
N LEU A 496 30.63 14.18 -16.18
CA LEU A 496 30.96 12.79 -16.47
C LEU A 496 31.69 12.61 -17.81
N ASP A 497 31.26 13.31 -18.85
CA ASP A 497 31.93 13.30 -20.18
C ASP A 497 33.37 13.83 -20.08
N GLN A 498 33.60 14.88 -19.28
CA GLN A 498 34.92 15.41 -18.98
C GLN A 498 35.77 14.43 -18.17
N ASP A 499 35.23 13.91 -17.04
CA ASP A 499 35.93 12.95 -16.16
C ASP A 499 36.40 11.71 -16.97
N ILE A 500 35.51 11.15 -17.82
CA ILE A 500 35.86 10.00 -18.69
C ILE A 500 37.02 10.36 -19.66
N SER A 501 37.04 11.60 -20.16
CA SER A 501 38.11 12.06 -21.08
C SER A 501 39.46 12.19 -20.39
N GLU A 502 39.48 12.44 -19.09
CA GLU A 502 40.66 12.68 -18.27
C GLU A 502 41.13 11.42 -17.52
N MET A 503 40.34 10.33 -17.51
CA MET A 503 40.63 9.05 -16.82
C MET A 503 41.92 8.41 -17.32
N SER A 504 42.72 7.92 -16.40
CA SER A 504 43.82 6.97 -16.68
C SER A 504 43.25 5.62 -17.17
N LEU A 505 44.10 4.79 -17.76
CA LEU A 505 43.66 3.47 -18.25
C LEU A 505 43.02 2.60 -17.16
N GLY A 506 43.58 2.60 -15.94
CA GLY A 506 43.03 1.81 -14.83
C GLY A 506 41.67 2.34 -14.33
N GLU A 507 41.51 3.68 -14.25
CA GLU A 507 40.22 4.30 -13.87
C GLU A 507 39.16 4.00 -14.93
N ARG A 508 39.54 4.04 -16.20
CA ARG A 508 38.65 3.72 -17.31
C ARG A 508 38.18 2.25 -17.27
N GLU A 509 39.08 1.33 -16.99
CA GLU A 509 38.70 -0.08 -16.82
C GLU A 509 37.70 -0.27 -15.67
N HIS A 510 37.89 0.40 -14.54
CA HIS A 510 36.95 0.35 -13.42
C HIS A 510 35.59 0.97 -13.80
N PHE A 511 35.58 2.08 -14.50
CA PHE A 511 34.38 2.71 -14.99
C PHE A 511 33.62 1.80 -15.97
N GLU A 512 34.32 1.23 -16.97
CA GLU A 512 33.72 0.30 -17.94
C GLU A 512 33.16 -0.96 -17.26
N GLN A 513 33.82 -1.49 -16.24
CA GLN A 513 33.32 -2.60 -15.41
C GLN A 513 32.05 -2.19 -14.64
N ALA A 514 31.99 -0.99 -14.07
CA ALA A 514 30.80 -0.47 -13.40
C ALA A 514 29.62 -0.33 -14.37
N VAL A 515 29.87 0.26 -15.56
CA VAL A 515 28.86 0.37 -16.61
C VAL A 515 28.37 -1.02 -17.04
N TYR A 516 29.31 -1.95 -17.37
CA TYR A 516 28.94 -3.32 -17.76
C TYR A 516 28.05 -4.00 -16.71
N ARG A 517 28.39 -3.86 -15.44
CA ARG A 517 27.63 -4.42 -14.34
C ARG A 517 26.21 -3.86 -14.25
N LEU A 518 26.02 -2.56 -14.57
CA LEU A 518 24.73 -1.86 -14.47
C LEU A 518 23.90 -1.95 -15.76
N THR A 519 24.49 -2.29 -16.92
CA THR A 519 23.80 -2.31 -18.20
C THR A 519 23.59 -3.71 -18.77
N GLU A 520 24.57 -4.59 -18.61
CA GLU A 520 24.59 -5.91 -19.26
C GLU A 520 24.30 -7.08 -18.30
N MET A 521 24.54 -6.89 -16.99
CA MET A 521 24.24 -7.91 -15.99
C MET A 521 22.81 -7.77 -15.47
N SER A 522 21.91 -8.60 -15.95
CA SER A 522 20.56 -8.71 -15.40
C SER A 522 20.56 -9.48 -14.06
N LEU A 523 19.86 -8.97 -13.05
CA LEU A 523 19.59 -9.73 -11.84
C LEU A 523 18.37 -10.63 -12.06
N VAL A 524 18.55 -11.92 -11.78
CA VAL A 524 17.42 -12.84 -11.73
C VAL A 524 16.59 -12.52 -10.47
N LEU A 525 15.37 -12.05 -10.68
CA LEU A 525 14.46 -11.73 -9.59
C LEU A 525 13.79 -13.02 -9.10
N PRO A 526 13.95 -13.36 -7.80
CA PRO A 526 13.43 -14.61 -7.26
C PRO A 526 11.92 -14.56 -6.99
N ASP A 527 11.29 -15.74 -6.89
CA ASP A 527 9.97 -15.91 -6.31
C ASP A 527 10.07 -15.82 -4.78
N PHE A 528 9.33 -14.87 -4.20
CA PHE A 528 9.30 -14.63 -2.76
C PHE A 528 8.09 -15.26 -2.05
N SER A 529 7.28 -16.10 -2.72
CA SER A 529 5.96 -16.53 -2.21
C SER A 529 5.96 -17.86 -1.49
N GLY A 530 7.08 -18.56 -1.42
CA GLY A 530 7.17 -19.91 -0.87
C GLY A 530 7.02 -19.97 0.66
N PHE A 531 5.85 -20.37 1.17
CA PHE A 531 5.69 -20.72 2.59
C PHE A 531 6.17 -22.14 2.89
N HIS A 532 6.77 -22.33 4.05
CA HIS A 532 7.07 -23.67 4.56
C HIS A 532 5.77 -24.45 4.82
N PRO A 533 5.71 -25.77 4.55
CA PRO A 533 4.51 -26.59 4.77
C PRO A 533 3.91 -26.48 6.18
N ALA A 534 4.73 -26.28 7.21
CA ALA A 534 4.28 -26.06 8.59
C ALA A 534 3.33 -24.87 8.78
N PHE A 535 3.40 -23.87 7.88
CA PHE A 535 2.58 -22.66 7.91
C PHE A 535 1.53 -22.61 6.79
N ARG A 536 1.34 -23.71 6.04
CA ARG A 536 0.28 -23.83 5.03
C ARG A 536 -0.97 -24.46 5.60
N ASP A 537 -2.10 -24.19 4.96
CA ASP A 537 -3.36 -24.88 5.26
C ASP A 537 -3.43 -26.20 4.47
N HIS A 538 -3.52 -27.30 5.18
CA HIS A 538 -3.63 -28.64 4.62
C HIS A 538 -5.08 -29.16 4.55
N SER A 539 -6.08 -28.31 4.80
CA SER A 539 -7.48 -28.63 4.58
C SER A 539 -7.80 -28.60 3.10
N GLY A 540 -8.35 -29.47 2.45
CA GLY A 540 -8.66 -29.47 1.04
C GLY A 540 -8.19 -30.73 0.31
N SER A 541 -8.60 -30.87 -0.93
CA SER A 541 -8.28 -32.04 -1.78
C SER A 541 -6.86 -31.98 -2.36
N GLU A 542 -6.33 -30.77 -2.53
CA GLU A 542 -5.02 -30.50 -3.13
C GLU A 542 -4.22 -29.51 -2.27
N ALA A 543 -2.90 -29.52 -2.44
CA ALA A 543 -2.02 -28.53 -1.82
C ALA A 543 -2.17 -27.18 -2.50
N THR A 544 -2.36 -26.14 -1.72
CA THR A 544 -2.50 -24.75 -2.17
C THR A 544 -1.45 -23.87 -1.50
N PRO A 545 -1.08 -22.72 -2.09
CA PRO A 545 0.08 -21.94 -1.67
C PRO A 545 -0.17 -21.02 -0.47
N GLU A 546 -1.40 -20.93 0.06
CA GLU A 546 -1.72 -20.01 1.15
C GLU A 546 -0.90 -20.28 2.41
N GLY A 547 -0.48 -19.19 3.08
CA GLY A 547 0.29 -19.24 4.31
C GLY A 547 -0.37 -18.50 5.45
N ASP A 548 -0.29 -19.05 6.66
CA ASP A 548 -0.72 -18.45 7.92
C ASP A 548 0.38 -17.54 8.49
N VAL A 549 0.42 -16.29 8.00
CA VAL A 549 1.39 -15.28 8.43
C VAL A 549 1.24 -14.95 9.91
N ARG A 550 0.02 -15.00 10.46
CA ARG A 550 -0.24 -14.71 11.87
C ARG A 550 0.40 -15.74 12.77
N ARG A 551 0.18 -17.02 12.47
CA ARG A 551 0.78 -18.11 13.23
C ARG A 551 2.31 -18.02 13.20
N ALA A 552 2.88 -17.81 12.00
CA ALA A 552 4.30 -17.65 11.85
C ALA A 552 4.82 -16.44 12.64
N PHE A 553 4.16 -15.29 12.55
CA PHE A 553 4.60 -14.08 13.24
C PHE A 553 4.62 -14.24 14.77
N TYR A 554 3.55 -14.75 15.37
CA TYR A 554 3.47 -14.89 16.84
C TYR A 554 4.33 -16.03 17.40
N LEU A 555 4.66 -17.05 16.60
CA LEU A 555 5.62 -18.09 17.01
C LEU A 555 7.00 -17.48 17.32
N SER A 556 7.38 -16.41 16.64
CA SER A 556 8.66 -15.73 16.83
C SER A 556 8.75 -14.91 18.11
N TYR A 557 7.66 -14.75 18.87
CA TYR A 557 7.66 -14.03 20.17
C TYR A 557 8.35 -14.81 21.27
N ASP A 558 8.41 -16.13 21.15
CA ASP A 558 9.26 -16.96 22.00
C ASP A 558 10.64 -17.07 21.34
N ASP A 559 11.63 -16.41 21.93
CA ASP A 559 13.00 -16.35 21.42
C ASP A 559 13.65 -17.76 21.33
N THR A 560 13.16 -18.74 22.11
CA THR A 560 13.67 -20.13 22.06
C THR A 560 13.32 -20.82 20.74
N ASN A 561 12.31 -20.32 20.01
CA ASN A 561 11.95 -20.80 18.68
C ASN A 561 12.83 -20.23 17.56
N CYS A 562 13.66 -19.23 17.87
CA CYS A 562 14.40 -18.46 16.86
C CYS A 562 15.91 -18.56 17.07
N GLN A 563 16.63 -18.38 15.99
CA GLN A 563 18.08 -18.23 15.97
C GLN A 563 18.48 -17.20 14.91
N TYR A 564 19.72 -16.71 14.97
CA TYR A 564 20.28 -15.87 13.93
C TYR A 564 21.29 -16.69 13.11
N LEU A 565 21.22 -16.55 11.79
CA LEU A 565 22.14 -17.18 10.86
C LEU A 565 22.68 -16.14 9.88
N THR A 566 24.01 -16.18 9.65
CA THR A 566 24.63 -15.40 8.57
C THR A 566 24.23 -15.96 7.21
N GLY A 567 24.43 -15.18 6.14
CA GLY A 567 24.18 -15.67 4.78
C GLY A 567 24.98 -16.92 4.42
N GLU A 568 26.23 -17.03 4.92
CA GLU A 568 27.09 -18.21 4.71
C GLU A 568 26.52 -19.43 5.44
N GLN A 569 26.08 -19.27 6.69
CA GLN A 569 25.49 -20.37 7.46
C GLN A 569 24.16 -20.84 6.85
N ILE A 570 23.40 -19.93 6.21
CA ILE A 570 22.19 -20.31 5.48
C ILE A 570 22.55 -21.12 4.24
N ASP A 571 23.55 -20.68 3.46
CA ASP A 571 24.02 -21.43 2.29
C ASP A 571 24.44 -22.87 2.67
N GLU A 572 25.26 -23.02 3.71
CA GLU A 572 25.72 -24.34 4.20
C GLU A 572 24.54 -25.27 4.54
N ARG A 573 23.50 -24.74 5.17
CA ARG A 573 22.30 -25.51 5.53
C ARG A 573 21.41 -25.82 4.32
N LEU A 574 21.27 -24.89 3.38
CA LEU A 574 20.60 -25.15 2.11
C LEU A 574 21.33 -26.22 1.29
N ASP A 575 22.70 -26.24 1.33
CA ASP A 575 23.50 -27.28 0.72
C ASP A 575 23.28 -28.66 1.37
N ALA A 576 23.03 -28.67 2.66
CA ALA A 576 22.67 -29.87 3.40
C ALA A 576 21.19 -30.30 3.20
N GLY A 577 20.41 -29.57 2.42
CA GLY A 577 19.00 -29.87 2.16
C GLY A 577 18.06 -29.53 3.31
N VAL A 578 18.44 -28.57 4.19
CA VAL A 578 17.64 -28.10 5.31
C VAL A 578 16.88 -26.87 4.89
N ASP A 579 15.55 -26.88 5.05
CA ASP A 579 14.71 -25.70 4.83
C ASP A 579 14.95 -24.64 5.93
N ILE A 580 15.33 -23.44 5.54
CA ILE A 580 15.50 -22.31 6.43
C ILE A 580 14.29 -21.40 6.32
N VAL A 581 13.61 -21.16 7.44
CA VAL A 581 12.33 -20.43 7.47
C VAL A 581 12.50 -19.10 8.18
N SER A 582 12.07 -18.02 7.54
CA SER A 582 12.15 -16.68 8.11
C SER A 582 11.22 -16.53 9.32
N ALA A 583 11.74 -15.97 10.41
CA ALA A 583 10.97 -15.65 11.62
C ALA A 583 10.55 -14.18 11.69
N THR A 584 10.95 -13.36 10.71
CA THR A 584 10.67 -11.93 10.70
C THR A 584 10.45 -11.42 9.27
N TYR A 585 9.92 -10.19 9.16
CA TYR A 585 9.91 -9.48 7.90
C TYR A 585 11.33 -9.02 7.55
N VAL A 586 11.79 -9.30 6.34
CA VAL A 586 13.07 -8.81 5.80
C VAL A 586 12.75 -7.84 4.67
N THR A 587 13.04 -6.56 4.89
CA THR A 587 12.67 -5.49 3.95
C THR A 587 13.88 -4.64 3.61
N PRO A 588 14.51 -4.83 2.44
CA PRO A 588 15.57 -3.94 1.95
C PRO A 588 14.97 -2.61 1.43
N TYR A 589 15.73 -1.53 1.57
CA TYR A 589 15.42 -0.22 1.02
C TYR A 589 16.57 0.29 0.14
N PRO A 590 16.42 0.28 -1.21
CA PRO A 590 15.31 -0.23 -2.01
C PRO A 590 15.19 -1.77 -1.98
N PRO A 591 14.09 -2.40 -2.44
CA PRO A 591 12.91 -1.85 -3.07
C PRO A 591 11.80 -1.38 -2.13
N GLY A 592 11.90 -1.64 -0.81
CA GLY A 592 10.95 -1.15 0.19
C GLY A 592 9.69 -2.01 0.37
N PHE A 593 9.67 -3.23 -0.15
CA PHE A 593 8.68 -4.26 0.19
C PHE A 593 9.37 -5.46 0.87
N PRO A 594 8.68 -6.25 1.69
CA PRO A 594 9.28 -7.41 2.34
C PRO A 594 9.69 -8.47 1.31
N VAL A 595 10.97 -8.79 1.20
CA VAL A 595 11.44 -9.94 0.39
C VAL A 595 11.18 -11.26 1.08
N LEU A 596 11.10 -11.26 2.41
CA LEU A 596 10.65 -12.39 3.22
C LEU A 596 9.65 -11.92 4.25
N VAL A 597 8.63 -12.75 4.47
CA VAL A 597 7.70 -12.60 5.58
C VAL A 597 7.83 -13.81 6.50
N PRO A 598 7.37 -13.73 7.78
CA PRO A 598 7.41 -14.87 8.69
C PRO A 598 6.75 -16.11 8.08
N GLY A 599 7.41 -17.25 8.19
CA GLY A 599 6.92 -18.52 7.65
C GLY A 599 7.34 -18.85 6.23
N GLN A 600 7.99 -17.93 5.53
CA GLN A 600 8.54 -18.17 4.19
C GLN A 600 9.93 -18.81 4.22
N VAL A 601 10.21 -19.64 3.21
CA VAL A 601 11.47 -20.37 3.07
C VAL A 601 12.48 -19.52 2.35
N PHE A 602 13.73 -19.52 2.82
CA PHE A 602 14.86 -18.99 2.07
C PHE A 602 15.18 -19.90 0.87
N SER A 603 15.43 -19.28 -0.27
CA SER A 603 16.05 -19.95 -1.42
C SER A 603 17.43 -19.37 -1.70
N ARG A 604 18.22 -20.06 -2.53
CA ARG A 604 19.53 -19.56 -2.98
C ARG A 604 19.38 -18.29 -3.78
N GLU A 605 18.33 -18.22 -4.59
CA GLU A 605 18.02 -17.08 -5.43
C GLU A 605 17.69 -15.86 -4.57
N ILE A 606 16.95 -16.03 -3.45
CA ILE A 606 16.67 -14.96 -2.49
C ILE A 606 17.97 -14.45 -1.84
N LEU A 607 18.85 -15.35 -1.39
CA LEU A 607 20.13 -14.94 -0.79
C LEU A 607 21.04 -14.24 -1.79
N GLN A 608 21.10 -14.74 -3.01
CA GLN A 608 21.87 -14.10 -4.07
C GLN A 608 21.32 -12.73 -4.41
N PHE A 609 20.00 -12.61 -4.55
CA PHE A 609 19.34 -11.34 -4.74
C PHE A 609 19.67 -10.33 -3.62
N MET A 610 19.63 -10.77 -2.36
CA MET A 610 19.95 -9.90 -1.22
C MET A 610 21.42 -9.43 -1.22
N ARG A 611 22.36 -10.27 -1.68
CA ARG A 611 23.77 -9.90 -1.86
C ARG A 611 23.96 -8.90 -3.01
N ASP A 612 23.27 -9.17 -4.12
CA ASP A 612 23.38 -8.37 -5.35
C ASP A 612 22.72 -7.00 -5.24
N LEU A 613 21.76 -6.83 -4.31
CA LEU A 613 21.15 -5.54 -4.03
C LEU A 613 22.15 -4.52 -3.46
N ASP A 614 23.15 -4.98 -2.72
CA ASP A 614 24.20 -4.16 -2.09
C ASP A 614 23.61 -2.93 -1.35
N THR A 615 22.47 -3.13 -0.68
CA THR A 615 21.77 -2.05 0.00
C THR A 615 22.16 -1.98 1.48
N PRO A 616 22.50 -0.79 2.01
CA PRO A 616 22.94 -0.64 3.39
C PRO A 616 21.77 -0.73 4.40
N GLU A 617 20.53 -0.48 3.95
CA GLU A 617 19.36 -0.45 4.83
C GLU A 617 18.48 -1.67 4.60
N ILE A 618 18.57 -2.66 5.51
CA ILE A 618 17.74 -3.86 5.49
C ILE A 618 17.08 -4.03 6.85
N HIS A 619 15.76 -3.79 6.90
CA HIS A 619 14.98 -4.09 8.11
C HIS A 619 14.82 -5.59 8.28
N GLY A 620 14.98 -6.10 9.50
CA GLY A 620 14.92 -7.54 9.80
C GLY A 620 16.24 -8.30 9.57
N TYR A 621 17.31 -7.60 9.21
CA TYR A 621 18.66 -8.09 9.14
C TYR A 621 19.56 -7.37 10.15
N ARG A 622 20.44 -8.11 10.82
CA ARG A 622 21.43 -7.55 11.75
C ARG A 622 22.84 -7.84 11.25
N PRO A 623 23.65 -6.85 10.87
CA PRO A 623 24.97 -7.08 10.26
C PRO A 623 25.88 -8.02 11.06
N ASN A 624 25.83 -7.97 12.41
CA ASN A 624 26.67 -8.78 13.29
C ASN A 624 26.11 -10.19 13.57
N PHE A 625 24.84 -10.46 13.26
CA PHE A 625 24.17 -11.72 13.62
C PHE A 625 23.54 -12.43 12.43
N GLY A 626 23.20 -11.70 11.35
CA GLY A 626 22.51 -12.23 10.19
C GLY A 626 20.99 -12.10 10.24
N TYR A 627 20.32 -13.08 9.66
CA TYR A 627 18.85 -13.17 9.55
C TYR A 627 18.26 -13.92 10.73
N ARG A 628 17.13 -13.46 11.24
CA ARG A 628 16.38 -14.18 12.28
C ARG A 628 15.49 -15.24 11.63
N VAL A 629 15.76 -16.51 11.94
CA VAL A 629 15.08 -17.66 11.39
C VAL A 629 14.56 -18.58 12.49
N TYR A 630 13.61 -19.46 12.18
CA TYR A 630 13.16 -20.48 13.12
C TYR A 630 14.22 -21.56 13.31
N THR A 631 14.26 -22.13 14.52
CA THR A 631 15.03 -23.35 14.81
C THR A 631 14.35 -24.57 14.17
N GLU A 632 15.10 -25.59 13.80
CA GLU A 632 14.57 -26.86 13.29
C GLU A 632 13.54 -27.46 14.25
N LYS A 633 13.85 -27.44 15.56
CA LYS A 633 12.95 -27.91 16.61
C LYS A 633 11.60 -27.16 16.61
N ALA A 634 11.59 -25.87 16.40
CA ALA A 634 10.34 -25.08 16.32
C ALA A 634 9.51 -25.49 15.11
N ILE A 635 10.15 -25.70 13.95
CA ILE A 635 9.47 -26.16 12.73
C ILE A 635 8.93 -27.59 12.90
N GLU A 636 9.69 -28.49 13.52
CA GLU A 636 9.25 -29.85 13.86
C GLU A 636 8.02 -29.81 14.76
N MET A 637 8.06 -29.06 15.86
CA MET A 637 6.95 -28.90 16.80
C MET A 637 5.67 -28.37 16.10
N VAL A 638 5.81 -27.38 15.22
CA VAL A 638 4.69 -26.85 14.46
C VAL A 638 4.15 -27.88 13.47
N SER A 639 5.03 -28.61 12.77
CA SER A 639 4.67 -29.66 11.80
C SER A 639 3.90 -30.79 12.50
N GLU A 640 4.40 -31.29 13.63
CA GLU A 640 3.76 -32.33 14.42
C GLU A 640 2.38 -31.90 14.92
N SER A 641 2.22 -30.65 15.35
CA SER A 641 0.94 -30.10 15.84
C SER A 641 -0.17 -30.14 14.79
N ILE A 642 0.17 -30.20 13.50
CA ILE A 642 -0.79 -30.29 12.37
C ILE A 642 -0.74 -31.66 11.67
N GLY A 643 -0.04 -32.64 12.28
CA GLY A 643 0.03 -34.02 11.79
C GLY A 643 0.89 -34.22 10.53
N LEU A 644 1.91 -33.39 10.34
CA LEU A 644 2.94 -33.55 9.29
C LEU A 644 4.17 -34.26 9.88
N THR A 645 4.91 -34.94 9.02
CA THR A 645 6.26 -35.37 9.35
C THR A 645 7.20 -34.14 9.38
N PRO A 646 8.38 -34.20 10.04
CA PRO A 646 9.34 -33.10 10.05
C PRO A 646 9.70 -32.55 8.66
N ASN A 647 9.64 -33.38 7.63
CA ASN A 647 9.89 -32.99 6.24
C ASN A 647 8.62 -32.52 5.50
N GLY A 648 7.54 -32.13 6.22
CA GLY A 648 6.35 -31.55 5.64
C GLY A 648 5.41 -32.52 4.87
N HIS A 649 5.65 -33.83 4.93
CA HIS A 649 4.80 -34.82 4.30
C HIS A 649 3.74 -35.38 5.25
N ARG A 650 2.51 -35.58 4.77
CA ARG A 650 1.53 -36.37 5.52
C ARG A 650 2.00 -37.81 5.62
N PRO A 651 2.03 -38.45 6.83
CA PRO A 651 2.34 -39.85 6.93
C PRO A 651 1.36 -40.64 6.05
N SER A 652 1.92 -41.47 5.16
CA SER A 652 1.10 -42.33 4.30
C SER A 652 0.16 -43.13 5.20
N ARG A 653 -1.15 -43.03 4.98
CA ARG A 653 -2.13 -43.91 5.63
C ARG A 653 -1.72 -45.35 5.31
N ARG A 654 -1.04 -46.02 6.22
CA ARG A 654 -0.89 -47.48 6.17
C ARG A 654 -2.31 -48.03 6.05
N LYS A 655 -2.64 -48.65 4.93
CA LYS A 655 -3.86 -49.46 4.79
C LYS A 655 -3.89 -50.41 5.98
N ALA A 656 -4.80 -50.19 6.91
CA ALA A 656 -5.03 -51.12 8.00
C ALA A 656 -5.38 -52.47 7.36
N ALA A 657 -4.56 -53.49 7.62
CA ALA A 657 -4.86 -54.85 7.22
C ALA A 657 -6.25 -55.25 7.80
N PRO A 658 -7.09 -55.96 7.03
CA PRO A 658 -8.41 -56.35 7.48
C PRO A 658 -8.30 -57.21 8.73
N LYS A 659 -8.81 -56.70 9.85
CA LYS A 659 -8.97 -57.52 11.08
C LYS A 659 -9.98 -58.59 10.80
N THR A 660 -9.52 -59.82 10.77
CA THR A 660 -10.35 -61.03 10.74
C THR A 660 -11.37 -61.00 11.89
N ALA A 661 -12.63 -61.03 11.51
CA ALA A 661 -13.74 -61.06 12.47
C ALA A 661 -13.74 -62.38 13.27
N LYS A 662 -13.47 -62.35 14.56
CA LYS A 662 -13.80 -63.41 15.49
C LYS A 662 -15.27 -63.28 15.89
N LYS A 663 -16.09 -64.26 15.45
CA LYS A 663 -17.46 -64.49 15.92
C LYS A 663 -17.47 -64.70 17.42
N LYS A 664 -18.33 -63.91 18.12
CA LYS A 664 -18.79 -64.25 19.48
C LYS A 664 -20.28 -64.61 19.45
N PRO A 665 -20.71 -65.55 20.28
CA PRO A 665 -22.05 -66.07 20.25
C PRO A 665 -23.07 -65.18 20.97
N ALA A 666 -24.31 -65.25 20.53
CA ALA A 666 -25.50 -64.62 21.07
C ALA A 666 -25.83 -65.09 22.48
N LYS A 667 -26.27 -64.21 23.36
CA LYS A 667 -27.18 -64.53 24.46
C LYS A 667 -28.21 -63.40 24.66
N HIS A 668 -29.43 -63.87 24.83
CA HIS A 668 -30.68 -63.17 25.08
C HIS A 668 -30.75 -62.47 26.45
N GLY A 669 -31.65 -61.48 26.51
CA GLY A 669 -32.38 -61.12 27.76
C GLY A 669 -32.25 -59.64 28.11
N GLY A 670 -33.22 -58.82 27.82
CA GLY A 670 -34.31 -58.48 28.76
C GLY A 670 -34.16 -57.14 29.45
N ALA A 671 -35.08 -56.22 29.09
CA ALA A 671 -35.81 -55.31 30.00
C ALA A 671 -35.14 -54.03 30.58
N ASN A 672 -35.72 -52.90 30.14
CA ASN A 672 -36.15 -51.72 30.91
C ASN A 672 -35.24 -51.08 31.97
N GLY A 673 -35.09 -49.78 31.82
CA GLY A 673 -34.66 -48.90 32.93
C GLY A 673 -34.47 -47.46 32.44
N GLU A 674 -35.48 -46.65 32.64
CA GLU A 674 -35.42 -45.19 32.62
C GLU A 674 -34.39 -44.69 33.63
N GLY A 675 -33.67 -43.63 33.30
CA GLY A 675 -32.77 -43.04 34.27
C GLY A 675 -32.09 -41.75 33.78
N ASN A 676 -32.80 -40.67 33.99
CA ASN A 676 -32.34 -39.31 34.34
C ASN A 676 -30.97 -38.82 33.93
N LEU A 677 -31.01 -37.73 33.17
CA LEU A 677 -29.97 -36.71 33.07
C LEU A 677 -29.86 -35.92 34.39
N PRO A 678 -28.69 -35.53 34.86
CA PRO A 678 -28.55 -34.51 35.89
C PRO A 678 -28.50 -33.13 35.27
N GLU A 679 -29.43 -32.29 35.68
CA GLU A 679 -29.37 -30.82 35.64
C GLU A 679 -28.14 -30.35 36.42
N VAL A 680 -27.38 -29.43 35.85
CA VAL A 680 -26.41 -28.63 36.59
C VAL A 680 -27.03 -27.25 36.79
N GLY A 681 -27.33 -26.94 38.05
CA GLY A 681 -27.92 -25.69 38.52
C GLY A 681 -26.99 -24.48 38.33
N HIS A 682 -27.62 -23.41 37.96
CA HIS A 682 -27.17 -22.06 38.25
C HIS A 682 -27.36 -21.81 39.75
N ASP A 683 -26.30 -21.28 40.39
CA ASP A 683 -26.47 -20.29 41.46
C ASP A 683 -25.14 -19.63 41.84
N GLU A 684 -25.19 -18.29 41.74
CA GLU A 684 -24.65 -17.25 42.62
C GLU A 684 -23.17 -17.26 43.00
N LEU A 685 -22.53 -16.14 42.66
CA LEU A 685 -21.81 -15.35 43.66
C LEU A 685 -21.52 -13.94 43.11
N ILE A 686 -22.45 -13.03 43.45
CA ILE A 686 -22.19 -11.59 43.48
C ILE A 686 -21.79 -11.27 44.93
N GLY A 687 -20.61 -10.69 45.10
CA GLY A 687 -20.22 -10.07 46.36
C GLY A 687 -19.26 -8.91 46.10
N PRO A 688 -19.51 -7.72 46.67
CA PRO A 688 -18.77 -6.50 46.38
C PRO A 688 -17.53 -6.38 47.26
N ASN A 689 -16.39 -5.95 46.71
CA ASN A 689 -15.32 -5.41 47.55
C ASN A 689 -14.92 -4.01 47.06
N GLN A 690 -15.06 -3.09 47.98
CA GLN A 690 -14.58 -1.72 47.95
C GLN A 690 -13.06 -1.64 48.25
N PRO A 691 -12.43 -0.50 47.97
CA PRO A 691 -10.98 -0.33 47.86
C PRO A 691 -10.35 0.07 49.19
N GLY A 692 -9.13 -0.31 49.36
CA GLY A 692 -8.24 0.19 50.44
C GLY A 692 -7.05 -0.74 50.57
N ASP A 693 -5.89 -0.28 50.09
CA ASP A 693 -4.77 -0.01 50.96
C ASP A 693 -3.54 0.35 50.12
N ALA A 694 -2.97 1.45 50.54
CA ALA A 694 -1.74 2.05 50.05
C ALA A 694 -0.54 1.10 50.27
N LEU A 695 0.20 0.85 49.20
CA LEU A 695 1.58 0.39 49.30
C LEU A 695 2.51 1.57 49.13
N ALA A 696 3.19 1.87 50.24
CA ALA A 696 4.21 2.89 50.38
C ALA A 696 5.37 2.64 49.39
N ALA A 697 5.71 3.68 48.65
CA ALA A 697 6.92 3.70 47.82
C ALA A 697 8.16 3.79 48.72
N ALA A 698 9.15 2.95 48.47
CA ALA A 698 10.47 3.05 49.03
C ALA A 698 11.22 4.25 48.40
N PRO A 699 12.07 4.96 49.17
CA PRO A 699 12.84 6.12 48.66
C PRO A 699 13.97 5.64 47.73
N PRO A 700 14.37 6.48 46.76
CA PRO A 700 15.50 6.19 45.87
C PRO A 700 16.83 6.30 46.60
N PRO A 701 17.86 5.56 46.16
CA PRO A 701 19.21 5.71 46.73
C PRO A 701 19.85 7.03 46.33
N ALA A 702 20.53 7.63 47.29
CA ALA A 702 21.31 8.87 47.14
C ALA A 702 22.65 8.62 46.44
N ASP A 703 23.13 9.68 45.77
CA ASP A 703 24.48 9.95 45.32
C ASP A 703 25.03 9.23 44.06
N SER A 704 24.99 10.00 42.97
CA SER A 704 26.19 10.18 42.15
C SER A 704 26.19 11.64 41.63
N ALA A 705 27.21 12.36 42.04
CA ALA A 705 27.46 13.76 41.73
C ALA A 705 27.63 13.98 40.22
N VAL A 706 26.84 14.90 39.67
CA VAL A 706 27.07 15.51 38.37
C VAL A 706 28.06 16.68 38.58
N PRO A 707 29.13 16.79 37.81
CA PRO A 707 30.02 17.95 37.91
C PRO A 707 29.34 19.20 37.36
N GLU A 708 29.30 20.26 38.17
CA GLU A 708 28.97 21.61 37.71
C GLU A 708 30.00 22.06 36.67
N VAL A 709 29.54 22.28 35.45
CA VAL A 709 30.28 23.03 34.43
C VAL A 709 29.88 24.49 34.59
N GLY A 710 30.85 25.31 35.00
CA GLY A 710 30.71 26.76 35.24
C GLY A 710 30.25 27.47 33.95
N VAL A 711 29.19 28.25 34.11
CA VAL A 711 28.71 29.22 33.13
C VAL A 711 29.42 30.55 33.39
N GLU A 712 30.66 30.63 32.92
CA GLU A 712 31.37 31.91 32.73
C GLU A 712 32.30 31.71 31.54
N GLU A 713 31.84 32.16 30.38
CA GLU A 713 32.58 32.62 29.19
C GLU A 713 31.72 32.45 27.95
N LEU A 714 30.88 33.40 27.68
CA LEU A 714 30.38 33.76 26.34
C LEU A 714 29.44 34.99 26.44
N ILE A 715 29.99 36.10 26.99
CA ILE A 715 29.44 37.43 26.74
C ILE A 715 30.60 38.30 26.24
N GLY A 716 30.84 38.21 24.94
CA GLY A 716 31.65 39.17 24.20
C GLY A 716 30.70 40.02 23.36
N GLY A 717 30.46 41.25 23.83
CA GLY A 717 29.57 42.19 23.15
C GLY A 717 30.14 42.73 21.87
N GLN A 718 29.22 42.98 20.91
CA GLN A 718 29.34 44.09 19.98
C GLN A 718 27.96 44.73 19.80
N GLN A 719 27.87 45.99 20.14
CA GLN A 719 26.72 46.86 19.88
C GLN A 719 26.65 47.25 18.40
N PRO A 720 25.48 47.45 17.87
CA PRO A 720 25.31 47.98 16.51
C PRO A 720 25.29 49.51 16.55
N GLY A 721 26.17 50.12 15.78
CA GLY A 721 26.18 51.55 15.45
C GLY A 721 25.63 51.78 14.03
N ASP A 722 24.74 52.74 13.99
CA ASP A 722 24.44 53.71 12.95
C ASP A 722 23.65 53.31 11.67
N ALA A 723 22.57 54.03 11.64
CA ALA A 723 21.64 54.26 10.56
C ALA A 723 22.35 54.73 9.25
N VAL A 724 21.90 54.23 8.12
CA VAL A 724 22.01 54.90 6.83
C VAL A 724 20.61 55.17 6.28
N GLN A 725 20.39 56.47 6.06
CA GLN A 725 19.20 57.08 5.52
C GLN A 725 18.88 56.54 4.11
N ALA A 726 17.60 56.43 3.87
CA ALA A 726 17.01 56.27 2.56
C ALA A 726 17.24 57.56 1.73
N ASP A 727 17.70 57.41 0.52
CA ASP A 727 17.59 58.45 -0.49
C ASP A 727 16.67 57.96 -1.60
N ASN A 728 15.55 58.68 -1.74
CA ASN A 728 14.61 58.58 -2.86
C ASN A 728 15.20 59.40 -4.02
N SER A 729 15.40 58.81 -5.17
CA SER A 729 15.08 59.44 -6.47
C SER A 729 15.47 58.58 -7.66
N SER A 730 14.47 58.42 -8.49
CA SER A 730 14.34 58.01 -9.90
C SER A 730 14.16 56.53 -10.19
#